data_fcc6055244b2c4e535c0ffc04061ed94
#
_entry.id   fcc6055244b2c4e535c0ffc04061ed94
#
_cell.length_a   1.000
_cell.length_b   1.000
_cell.length_c   1.000
_cell.angle_alpha   90.00
_cell.angle_beta   90.00
_cell.angle_gamma   90.00
#
_symmetry.space_group_name_H-M   'P 1'
#
loop_
_entity.id
_entity.type
_entity.pdbx_description
1 polymer ?
#
loop_
_entity_poly.entity_id
_entity_poly.type
_entity_poly.pdbx_seq_one_letter_code
_entity_poly.pdbx_strand_id
1 'polypeptide(L)'
;MRVRESFRIRGLVQGVGFRPTVWNTARRLKLAGDVYNDSEGVVVNVEGEDASVASFARELRRDIARDAPLARIDALVSLGFSAPTGATDFEITASREGAARTTVTPDAATCAKCASEIFTKTNRRWRYAFTNCTHCGPRHTITRHIPYDRAQTSMAVFPMCPVCRAEYENPADRRFHAQPNACPVCGPKLTLTDNKGNVIAGDAIAGTLKVILTGGIAAVKGLGGFHLVCDARNSRAVTRLRERKGRSEKPLAVMCANTESASELVRLSAAGVKALTSVARPIVLAPKTDAADRLLAPGVAVGFSEVGVMLPYTPVHLLLFHEYLGQPETDLAFENRTVDLTLVMTSANPGGEPLVTGNEEAYGRLMGIADVFLLHNRDIVVRCDDSVVRDTENGIQTVRRARGYTPLALPFPADAADSILATGPFLKNTACITRGKEAFVTEHIGDTDNESTCRALAGSVKHFLNILEVSPGAVACDLHPDFYSTHLAEDYAQRLGIPLIPVQHHHAHAAAVMGEHGVTNDAWALVADGVGYGTDGTAWGGELLHVHTNGTFDRIGHLETMALPGFDKAAREPRRMGAVMCLKAGRGEVIETLWPAFTGQPVRELIKSPRLSGRTTSLGRLFDAAAAVLGLVEVMHDEAYAAMRLESEAVNAQGRVQPHGWTVSDDNVLSFTPLFAELIDRRLAGDNTGQCAADFETTVAAGLSDWVSRVVPAGETVCLAGGSFLNRVLAESVPRRLREHGLTVYMPQSLPPGDGAVSYGEALVAAQILKYREMNHVSGSSCAD
;
A
#
# COMPACT_ATOMS: atom_id res chain seq x y z
N MET A 1 4.33 -20.45 -47.79
CA MET A 1 5.80 -20.24 -47.76
C MET A 1 6.26 -20.31 -46.32
N ARG A 2 7.42 -20.97 -46.07
CA ARG A 2 7.95 -21.01 -44.69
C ARG A 2 8.78 -19.75 -44.46
N VAL A 3 8.47 -19.03 -43.38
CA VAL A 3 9.11 -17.78 -42.99
C VAL A 3 9.56 -17.84 -41.53
N ARG A 4 10.52 -17.00 -41.16
CA ARG A 4 10.99 -16.86 -39.79
C ARG A 4 10.94 -15.39 -39.39
N GLU A 5 10.33 -15.11 -38.24
CA GLU A 5 10.24 -13.78 -37.63
C GLU A 5 10.71 -13.81 -36.17
N SER A 6 11.39 -12.77 -35.75
CA SER A 6 11.87 -12.62 -34.38
C SER A 6 11.10 -11.49 -33.69
N PHE A 7 10.76 -11.67 -32.42
CA PHE A 7 10.05 -10.68 -31.58
C PHE A 7 10.83 -10.42 -30.32
N ARG A 8 10.84 -9.14 -29.90
CA ARG A 8 11.24 -8.73 -28.55
C ARG A 8 10.03 -8.32 -27.74
N ILE A 9 9.93 -8.88 -26.53
CA ILE A 9 8.80 -8.64 -25.64
C ILE A 9 9.32 -8.11 -24.32
N ARG A 10 8.82 -6.93 -23.95
CA ARG A 10 9.14 -6.25 -22.67
C ARG A 10 7.91 -6.20 -21.80
N GLY A 11 8.12 -6.15 -20.47
CA GLY A 11 7.06 -6.09 -19.48
C GLY A 11 7.32 -7.06 -18.33
N LEU A 12 6.27 -7.43 -17.60
CA LEU A 12 6.33 -8.44 -16.54
C LEU A 12 6.23 -9.84 -17.19
N VAL A 13 7.37 -10.36 -17.66
CA VAL A 13 7.42 -11.55 -18.51
C VAL A 13 8.28 -12.69 -17.93
N GLN A 14 8.84 -12.52 -16.72
CA GLN A 14 9.65 -13.55 -16.08
C GLN A 14 9.03 -14.02 -14.75
N GLY A 15 9.14 -15.31 -14.45
CA GLY A 15 8.59 -15.93 -13.25
C GLY A 15 7.06 -16.01 -13.18
N VAL A 16 6.37 -15.68 -14.27
CA VAL A 16 4.90 -15.53 -14.38
C VAL A 16 4.25 -16.51 -15.36
N GLY A 17 4.96 -17.55 -15.77
CA GLY A 17 4.43 -18.51 -16.75
C GLY A 17 4.48 -18.02 -18.20
N PHE A 18 5.20 -16.95 -18.49
CA PHE A 18 5.26 -16.35 -19.82
C PHE A 18 5.86 -17.30 -20.88
N ARG A 19 7.09 -17.81 -20.66
CA ARG A 19 7.76 -18.72 -21.60
C ARG A 19 6.97 -20.00 -21.88
N PRO A 20 6.38 -20.71 -20.89
CA PRO A 20 5.45 -21.82 -21.15
C PRO A 20 4.26 -21.43 -22.02
N THR A 21 3.69 -20.24 -21.82
CA THR A 21 2.56 -19.77 -22.65
C THR A 21 3.01 -19.48 -24.07
N VAL A 22 4.18 -18.87 -24.28
CA VAL A 22 4.79 -18.72 -25.62
C VAL A 22 4.95 -20.08 -26.29
N TRP A 23 5.52 -21.06 -25.59
CA TRP A 23 5.73 -22.42 -26.07
C TRP A 23 4.41 -23.10 -26.50
N ASN A 24 3.38 -23.02 -25.65
CA ASN A 24 2.05 -23.56 -25.95
C ASN A 24 1.42 -22.87 -27.17
N THR A 25 1.53 -21.53 -27.27
CA THR A 25 1.00 -20.77 -28.41
C THR A 25 1.69 -21.16 -29.70
N ALA A 26 3.03 -21.24 -29.69
CA ALA A 26 3.80 -21.63 -30.85
C ALA A 26 3.42 -23.06 -31.34
N ARG A 27 3.34 -24.02 -30.42
CA ARG A 27 2.93 -25.41 -30.77
C ARG A 27 1.51 -25.50 -31.29
N ARG A 28 0.57 -24.77 -30.71
CA ARG A 28 -0.83 -24.70 -31.19
C ARG A 28 -0.91 -24.15 -32.61
N LEU A 29 -0.05 -23.18 -32.94
CA LEU A 29 0.08 -22.61 -34.28
C LEU A 29 0.98 -23.43 -35.23
N LYS A 30 1.52 -24.59 -34.77
CA LYS A 30 2.46 -25.44 -35.49
C LYS A 30 3.70 -24.69 -35.98
N LEU A 31 4.21 -23.79 -35.12
CA LEU A 31 5.45 -23.05 -35.32
C LEU A 31 6.60 -23.76 -34.63
N ALA A 32 7.77 -23.72 -35.26
CA ALA A 32 9.06 -24.12 -34.69
C ALA A 32 9.84 -22.88 -34.25
N GLY A 33 10.96 -23.05 -33.54
CA GLY A 33 11.83 -21.97 -33.10
C GLY A 33 12.19 -22.05 -31.63
N ASP A 34 12.42 -20.90 -31.02
CA ASP A 34 12.87 -20.83 -29.61
C ASP A 34 12.40 -19.58 -28.88
N VAL A 35 12.38 -19.69 -27.55
CA VAL A 35 12.16 -18.57 -26.65
C VAL A 35 13.21 -18.56 -25.53
N TYR A 36 13.82 -17.39 -25.29
CA TYR A 36 14.78 -17.18 -24.20
C TYR A 36 14.68 -15.78 -23.60
N ASN A 37 15.25 -15.63 -22.41
CA ASN A 37 15.39 -14.31 -21.77
C ASN A 37 16.77 -13.74 -22.14
N ASP A 38 16.83 -12.43 -22.32
CA ASP A 38 18.04 -11.63 -22.34
C ASP A 38 17.96 -10.45 -21.37
N SER A 39 18.94 -9.57 -21.39
CA SER A 39 19.00 -8.36 -20.54
C SER A 39 17.87 -7.37 -20.78
N GLU A 40 17.20 -7.41 -21.95
CA GLU A 40 16.18 -6.46 -22.35
C GLU A 40 14.75 -7.01 -22.32
N GLY A 41 14.58 -8.29 -21.99
CA GLY A 41 13.26 -8.92 -21.89
C GLY A 41 13.22 -10.37 -22.35
N VAL A 42 12.27 -10.69 -23.21
CA VAL A 42 12.13 -12.03 -23.83
C VAL A 42 12.28 -11.90 -25.35
N VAL A 43 13.13 -12.74 -25.92
CA VAL A 43 13.22 -12.92 -27.38
C VAL A 43 12.50 -14.19 -27.75
N VAL A 44 11.68 -14.10 -28.79
CA VAL A 44 10.92 -15.21 -29.36
C VAL A 44 11.23 -15.28 -30.86
N ASN A 45 11.74 -16.42 -31.32
CA ASN A 45 11.94 -16.68 -32.72
C ASN A 45 10.90 -17.72 -33.18
N VAL A 46 10.07 -17.40 -34.15
CA VAL A 46 9.05 -18.30 -34.71
C VAL A 46 9.30 -18.56 -36.16
N GLU A 47 9.19 -19.82 -36.56
CA GLU A 47 9.38 -20.28 -37.91
C GLU A 47 8.25 -21.23 -38.32
N GLY A 48 7.63 -20.98 -39.46
CA GLY A 48 6.53 -21.80 -39.95
C GLY A 48 5.84 -21.23 -41.19
N GLU A 49 4.59 -21.62 -41.42
CA GLU A 49 3.80 -21.04 -42.51
C GLU A 49 3.51 -19.56 -42.24
N ASP A 50 3.59 -18.74 -43.29
CA ASP A 50 3.46 -17.29 -43.25
C ASP A 50 2.20 -16.86 -42.48
N ALA A 51 1.05 -17.46 -42.75
CA ALA A 51 -0.21 -17.15 -42.04
C ALA A 51 -0.14 -17.44 -40.50
N SER A 52 0.56 -18.51 -40.13
CA SER A 52 0.76 -18.86 -38.72
C SER A 52 1.70 -17.88 -38.03
N VAL A 53 2.82 -17.51 -38.66
CA VAL A 53 3.77 -16.52 -38.14
C VAL A 53 3.10 -15.15 -38.01
N ALA A 54 2.38 -14.67 -39.02
CA ALA A 54 1.66 -13.40 -39.02
C ALA A 54 0.56 -13.31 -37.91
N SER A 55 0.01 -14.45 -37.51
CA SER A 55 -1.00 -14.49 -36.42
C SER A 55 -0.42 -14.57 -35.02
N PHE A 56 0.86 -14.94 -34.89
CA PHE A 56 1.51 -15.30 -33.62
C PHE A 56 1.39 -14.21 -32.56
N ALA A 57 1.75 -12.97 -32.86
CA ALA A 57 1.74 -11.87 -31.90
C ALA A 57 0.34 -11.59 -31.32
N ARG A 58 -0.71 -11.67 -32.17
CA ARG A 58 -2.10 -11.49 -31.73
C ARG A 58 -2.56 -12.65 -30.85
N GLU A 59 -2.30 -13.88 -31.28
CA GLU A 59 -2.67 -15.08 -30.55
C GLU A 59 -1.91 -15.18 -29.21
N LEU A 60 -0.64 -14.80 -29.18
CA LEU A 60 0.15 -14.76 -27.96
C LEU A 60 -0.46 -13.78 -26.94
N ARG A 61 -0.82 -12.56 -27.34
CA ARG A 61 -1.49 -11.60 -26.44
C ARG A 61 -2.77 -12.17 -25.84
N ARG A 62 -3.57 -12.89 -26.65
CA ARG A 62 -4.82 -13.53 -26.20
C ARG A 62 -4.53 -14.67 -25.22
N ASP A 63 -3.55 -15.52 -25.51
CA ASP A 63 -3.20 -16.65 -24.65
C ASP A 63 -2.56 -16.18 -23.35
N ILE A 64 -1.72 -15.14 -23.36
CA ILE A 64 -1.15 -14.53 -22.15
C ILE A 64 -2.26 -14.00 -21.25
N ALA A 65 -3.23 -13.27 -21.78
CA ALA A 65 -4.35 -12.75 -20.98
C ALA A 65 -5.20 -13.86 -20.31
N ARG A 66 -5.28 -15.04 -20.95
CA ARG A 66 -6.06 -16.19 -20.44
C ARG A 66 -5.22 -17.09 -19.51
N ASP A 67 -3.98 -17.42 -19.91
CA ASP A 67 -3.20 -18.50 -19.33
C ASP A 67 -2.03 -18.04 -18.48
N ALA A 68 -1.68 -16.74 -18.49
CA ALA A 68 -0.60 -16.16 -17.69
C ALA A 68 -1.03 -14.85 -17.02
N PRO A 69 -2.00 -14.88 -16.08
CA PRO A 69 -2.65 -13.67 -15.55
C PRO A 69 -1.72 -12.74 -14.75
N LEU A 70 -0.53 -13.20 -14.40
CA LEU A 70 0.50 -12.36 -13.77
C LEU A 70 1.40 -11.68 -14.79
N ALA A 71 1.40 -12.14 -16.05
CA ALA A 71 2.23 -11.56 -17.08
C ALA A 71 1.60 -10.27 -17.63
N ARG A 72 2.45 -9.30 -17.94
CA ARG A 72 2.06 -8.05 -18.60
C ARG A 72 3.02 -7.79 -19.76
N ILE A 73 2.46 -7.57 -20.95
CA ILE A 73 3.22 -7.18 -22.15
C ILE A 73 3.10 -5.66 -22.29
N ASP A 74 4.19 -4.94 -21.99
CA ASP A 74 4.28 -3.49 -22.17
C ASP A 74 4.66 -3.15 -23.62
N ALA A 75 5.55 -3.94 -24.24
CA ALA A 75 5.91 -3.81 -25.63
C ALA A 75 6.12 -5.19 -26.28
N LEU A 76 5.62 -5.36 -27.49
CA LEU A 76 5.90 -6.51 -28.37
C LEU A 76 6.29 -5.93 -29.73
N VAL A 77 7.56 -6.05 -30.08
CA VAL A 77 8.16 -5.43 -31.27
C VAL A 77 8.74 -6.53 -32.16
N SER A 78 8.41 -6.50 -33.45
CA SER A 78 9.09 -7.35 -34.45
C SER A 78 10.53 -6.85 -34.65
N LEU A 79 11.49 -7.76 -34.57
CA LEU A 79 12.88 -7.51 -34.88
C LEU A 79 13.17 -7.76 -36.36
N GLY A 80 12.16 -8.22 -37.12
CA GLY A 80 12.22 -8.45 -38.55
C GLY A 80 12.23 -9.94 -38.93
N PHE A 81 12.19 -10.16 -40.22
CA PHE A 81 12.21 -11.46 -40.84
C PHE A 81 13.66 -11.92 -41.15
N SER A 82 13.91 -13.21 -41.07
CA SER A 82 15.19 -13.82 -41.41
C SER A 82 14.95 -15.11 -42.20
N ALA A 83 16.03 -15.68 -42.76
CA ALA A 83 15.93 -16.96 -43.45
C ALA A 83 15.51 -18.07 -42.46
N PRO A 84 14.62 -18.99 -42.85
CA PRO A 84 14.28 -20.15 -42.08
C PRO A 84 15.52 -20.99 -41.73
N THR A 85 15.60 -21.44 -40.49
CA THR A 85 16.74 -22.29 -40.02
C THR A 85 16.46 -23.75 -40.22
N GLY A 86 15.23 -24.14 -40.57
CA GLY A 86 14.82 -25.53 -40.70
C GLY A 86 14.45 -26.19 -39.36
N ALA A 87 14.24 -25.38 -38.34
CA ALA A 87 13.79 -25.86 -37.01
C ALA A 87 12.53 -26.72 -37.14
N THR A 88 12.47 -27.84 -36.46
CA THR A 88 11.35 -28.79 -36.51
C THR A 88 10.44 -28.73 -35.27
N ASP A 89 10.93 -28.21 -34.17
CA ASP A 89 10.17 -28.08 -32.93
C ASP A 89 10.36 -26.67 -32.32
N PHE A 90 9.56 -26.33 -31.30
CA PHE A 90 9.69 -25.09 -30.55
C PHE A 90 10.28 -25.38 -29.19
N GLU A 91 11.35 -24.69 -28.82
CA GLU A 91 12.12 -24.95 -27.60
C GLU A 91 12.15 -23.74 -26.64
N ILE A 92 12.20 -24.03 -25.34
CA ILE A 92 12.54 -23.02 -24.33
C ILE A 92 14.02 -23.17 -24.03
N THR A 93 14.82 -22.23 -24.51
CA THR A 93 16.27 -22.28 -24.35
C THR A 93 16.76 -21.51 -23.11
N ALA A 94 18.01 -21.77 -22.71
CA ALA A 94 18.64 -21.09 -21.58
C ALA A 94 18.71 -19.57 -21.83
N SER A 95 18.61 -18.79 -20.74
CA SER A 95 18.80 -17.34 -20.80
C SER A 95 20.20 -17.01 -21.31
N ARG A 96 20.32 -16.02 -22.22
CA ARG A 96 21.62 -15.57 -22.74
C ARG A 96 22.22 -14.55 -21.78
N GLU A 97 23.54 -14.54 -21.66
CA GLU A 97 24.28 -13.66 -20.78
C GLU A 97 24.06 -12.18 -21.11
N GLY A 98 23.93 -11.39 -20.09
CA GLY A 98 23.70 -9.96 -19.97
C GLY A 98 23.06 -9.72 -18.62
N ALA A 99 23.40 -8.64 -17.91
CA ALA A 99 22.79 -8.31 -16.63
C ALA A 99 21.28 -8.26 -16.83
N ALA A 100 20.59 -9.35 -16.48
CA ALA A 100 19.15 -9.47 -16.68
C ALA A 100 18.46 -8.41 -15.80
N ARG A 101 17.88 -7.38 -16.39
CA ARG A 101 17.05 -6.38 -15.70
C ARG A 101 15.71 -7.00 -15.30
N THR A 102 15.78 -8.18 -14.68
CA THR A 102 14.59 -8.87 -14.21
C THR A 102 14.22 -8.37 -12.83
N THR A 103 12.93 -8.20 -12.62
CA THR A 103 12.38 -7.86 -11.30
C THR A 103 11.68 -9.07 -10.71
N VAL A 104 11.74 -9.21 -9.39
CA VAL A 104 10.93 -10.18 -8.66
C VAL A 104 9.48 -9.76 -8.75
N THR A 105 8.58 -10.69 -9.06
CA THR A 105 7.14 -10.40 -9.07
C THR A 105 6.57 -10.38 -7.65
N PRO A 106 5.48 -9.66 -7.39
CA PRO A 106 4.76 -9.73 -6.13
C PRO A 106 4.25 -11.12 -5.82
N ASP A 107 3.98 -11.37 -4.54
CA ASP A 107 3.20 -12.52 -4.12
C ASP A 107 1.78 -12.44 -4.69
N ALA A 108 1.27 -13.56 -5.17
CA ALA A 108 -0.03 -13.65 -5.79
C ALA A 108 -0.96 -14.61 -5.03
N ALA A 109 -2.23 -14.26 -4.92
CA ALA A 109 -3.24 -15.09 -4.30
C ALA A 109 -3.37 -16.44 -5.00
N THR A 110 -3.77 -17.47 -4.25
CA THR A 110 -4.02 -18.82 -4.76
C THR A 110 -5.04 -18.77 -5.92
N CYS A 111 -4.65 -19.26 -7.07
CA CYS A 111 -5.53 -19.29 -8.26
C CYS A 111 -6.59 -20.39 -8.15
N ALA A 112 -7.67 -20.26 -8.92
CA ALA A 112 -8.78 -21.22 -8.89
C ALA A 112 -8.34 -22.67 -9.16
N LYS A 113 -7.43 -22.90 -10.11
CA LYS A 113 -6.90 -24.25 -10.40
C LYS A 113 -6.15 -24.87 -9.20
N CYS A 114 -5.40 -24.06 -8.44
CA CYS A 114 -4.72 -24.54 -7.23
C CYS A 114 -5.71 -24.73 -6.08
N ALA A 115 -6.73 -23.90 -5.95
CA ALA A 115 -7.81 -24.08 -4.98
C ALA A 115 -8.58 -25.39 -5.24
N SER A 116 -8.96 -25.64 -6.49
CA SER A 116 -9.61 -26.89 -6.89
C SER A 116 -8.80 -28.15 -6.50
N GLU A 117 -7.48 -28.13 -6.74
CA GLU A 117 -6.61 -29.25 -6.34
C GLU A 117 -6.57 -29.45 -4.80
N ILE A 118 -6.63 -28.39 -4.02
CA ILE A 118 -6.64 -28.46 -2.54
C ILE A 118 -7.95 -29.10 -2.04
N PHE A 119 -9.06 -28.87 -2.75
CA PHE A 119 -10.39 -29.35 -2.33
C PHE A 119 -10.73 -30.74 -2.89
N THR A 120 -10.03 -31.23 -3.93
CA THR A 120 -10.28 -32.50 -4.57
C THR A 120 -9.60 -33.64 -3.82
N LYS A 121 -10.37 -34.55 -3.17
CA LYS A 121 -9.84 -35.67 -2.36
C LYS A 121 -8.90 -36.62 -3.10
N THR A 122 -9.14 -36.81 -4.39
CA THR A 122 -8.29 -37.67 -5.23
C THR A 122 -7.00 -37.02 -5.69
N ASN A 123 -6.84 -35.70 -5.49
CA ASN A 123 -5.63 -35.00 -5.89
C ASN A 123 -4.50 -35.23 -4.86
N ARG A 124 -3.28 -35.44 -5.33
CA ARG A 124 -2.07 -35.61 -4.49
C ARG A 124 -1.79 -34.41 -3.57
N ARG A 125 -2.33 -33.23 -3.85
CA ARG A 125 -2.24 -32.00 -3.07
C ARG A 125 -3.51 -31.69 -2.28
N TRP A 126 -4.41 -32.67 -2.13
CA TRP A 126 -5.57 -32.50 -1.28
C TRP A 126 -5.18 -31.98 0.11
N ARG A 127 -5.79 -30.89 0.53
CA ARG A 127 -5.52 -30.17 1.79
C ARG A 127 -4.05 -29.75 2.01
N TYR A 128 -3.27 -29.61 0.94
CA TYR A 128 -1.88 -29.18 1.08
C TYR A 128 -1.75 -27.65 1.10
N ALA A 129 -1.35 -27.11 2.26
CA ALA A 129 -1.32 -25.69 2.59
C ALA A 129 -0.28 -24.86 1.80
N PHE A 130 0.55 -25.49 0.95
CA PHE A 130 1.58 -24.82 0.15
C PHE A 130 1.43 -25.08 -1.35
N THR A 131 0.24 -25.47 -1.77
CA THR A 131 -0.09 -25.69 -3.18
C THR A 131 0.02 -24.37 -3.95
N ASN A 132 0.75 -24.38 -5.04
CA ASN A 132 0.99 -23.24 -5.90
C ASN A 132 1.31 -23.68 -7.35
N CYS A 133 1.40 -22.68 -8.25
CA CYS A 133 1.90 -22.86 -9.63
C CYS A 133 2.58 -21.58 -10.11
N THR A 134 2.88 -21.46 -11.40
CA THR A 134 3.46 -20.23 -11.97
C THR A 134 2.56 -19.00 -11.88
N HIS A 135 1.26 -19.16 -11.63
CA HIS A 135 0.27 -18.09 -11.60
C HIS A 135 -0.14 -17.67 -10.19
N CYS A 136 0.39 -18.29 -9.13
CA CYS A 136 0.00 -17.99 -7.75
C CYS A 136 1.07 -18.38 -6.74
N GLY A 137 0.90 -17.94 -5.51
CA GLY A 137 1.76 -18.26 -4.38
C GLY A 137 2.88 -17.23 -4.16
N PRO A 138 3.81 -17.53 -3.27
CA PRO A 138 4.86 -16.61 -2.86
C PRO A 138 5.91 -16.39 -3.96
N ARG A 139 6.45 -15.18 -4.01
CA ARG A 139 7.51 -14.73 -4.90
C ARG A 139 8.47 -13.83 -4.12
N HIS A 140 8.07 -12.55 -3.91
CA HIS A 140 8.86 -11.55 -3.21
C HIS A 140 9.21 -12.00 -1.80
N THR A 141 8.23 -12.47 -1.04
CA THR A 141 8.43 -12.84 0.37
C THR A 141 9.36 -14.02 0.60
N ILE A 142 9.67 -14.82 -0.42
CA ILE A 142 10.58 -15.96 -0.33
C ILE A 142 11.93 -15.76 -1.03
N THR A 143 12.13 -14.65 -1.74
CA THR A 143 13.33 -14.40 -2.58
C THR A 143 14.47 -13.82 -1.74
N ARG A 144 15.65 -14.44 -1.81
CA ARG A 144 16.89 -13.97 -1.16
C ARG A 144 17.74 -13.14 -2.09
N HIS A 145 17.91 -13.65 -3.32
CA HIS A 145 18.72 -13.06 -4.37
C HIS A 145 18.08 -13.27 -5.75
N ILE A 146 18.56 -12.56 -6.76
CA ILE A 146 18.24 -12.83 -8.16
C ILE A 146 19.42 -13.63 -8.81
N PRO A 147 19.17 -14.38 -9.90
CA PRO A 147 17.86 -14.59 -10.57
C PRO A 147 16.85 -15.32 -9.68
N TYR A 148 15.55 -15.12 -9.94
CA TYR A 148 14.48 -15.80 -9.22
C TYR A 148 14.47 -17.30 -9.55
N ASP A 149 15.34 -18.03 -8.90
CA ASP A 149 15.49 -19.49 -8.97
C ASP A 149 15.31 -20.13 -7.60
N ARG A 150 14.87 -21.41 -7.57
CA ARG A 150 14.58 -22.10 -6.31
C ARG A 150 15.74 -22.05 -5.32
N ALA A 151 16.97 -22.19 -5.79
CA ALA A 151 18.18 -22.12 -4.96
C ALA A 151 18.36 -20.76 -4.26
N GLN A 152 17.83 -19.69 -4.85
CA GLN A 152 17.89 -18.33 -4.33
C GLN A 152 16.64 -17.93 -3.51
N THR A 153 15.80 -18.90 -3.17
CA THR A 153 14.60 -18.70 -2.37
C THR A 153 14.64 -19.50 -1.06
N SER A 154 13.72 -19.21 -0.13
CA SER A 154 13.53 -20.04 1.07
C SER A 154 13.06 -21.47 0.76
N MET A 155 12.76 -21.79 -0.51
CA MET A 155 12.43 -23.17 -0.93
C MET A 155 13.65 -24.04 -1.22
N ALA A 156 14.87 -23.48 -1.21
CA ALA A 156 16.11 -24.24 -1.42
C ALA A 156 16.27 -25.45 -0.48
N VAL A 157 15.79 -25.32 0.76
CA VAL A 157 15.88 -26.38 1.78
C VAL A 157 14.86 -27.52 1.59
N PHE A 158 14.00 -27.43 0.57
CA PHE A 158 12.97 -28.44 0.26
C PHE A 158 13.27 -29.09 -1.10
N PRO A 159 14.10 -30.17 -1.16
CA PRO A 159 14.38 -30.84 -2.42
C PRO A 159 13.11 -31.48 -2.99
N MET A 160 12.87 -31.25 -4.30
CA MET A 160 11.70 -31.80 -4.96
C MET A 160 11.74 -33.33 -5.05
N CYS A 161 10.63 -33.99 -4.74
CA CYS A 161 10.46 -35.40 -5.06
C CYS A 161 10.39 -35.62 -6.58
N PRO A 162 10.60 -36.86 -7.09
CA PRO A 162 10.62 -37.15 -8.52
C PRO A 162 9.38 -36.64 -9.27
N VAL A 163 8.20 -36.79 -8.68
CA VAL A 163 6.96 -36.35 -9.31
C VAL A 163 6.88 -34.80 -9.41
N CYS A 164 7.27 -34.05 -8.36
CA CYS A 164 7.32 -32.60 -8.40
C CYS A 164 8.39 -32.10 -9.36
N ARG A 165 9.51 -32.83 -9.50
CA ARG A 165 10.56 -32.52 -10.45
C ARG A 165 10.08 -32.71 -11.89
N ALA A 166 9.36 -33.79 -12.17
CA ALA A 166 8.78 -34.02 -13.50
C ALA A 166 7.78 -32.91 -13.90
N GLU A 167 6.92 -32.43 -12.96
CA GLU A 167 6.05 -31.27 -13.22
C GLU A 167 6.87 -30.01 -13.47
N TYR A 168 7.96 -29.79 -12.72
CA TYR A 168 8.81 -28.61 -12.80
C TYR A 168 9.59 -28.53 -14.12
N GLU A 169 9.97 -29.67 -14.68
CA GLU A 169 10.76 -29.79 -15.90
C GLU A 169 9.89 -29.92 -17.16
N ASN A 170 8.59 -30.16 -17.05
CA ASN A 170 7.68 -30.33 -18.18
C ASN A 170 7.08 -28.98 -18.64
N PRO A 171 7.42 -28.46 -19.84
CA PRO A 171 6.89 -27.19 -20.35
C PRO A 171 5.36 -27.18 -20.53
N ALA A 172 4.73 -28.34 -20.66
CA ALA A 172 3.27 -28.46 -20.75
C ALA A 172 2.57 -28.39 -19.40
N ASP A 173 3.31 -28.54 -18.28
CA ASP A 173 2.73 -28.47 -16.94
C ASP A 173 2.66 -27.01 -16.45
N ARG A 174 1.56 -26.64 -15.78
CA ARG A 174 1.38 -25.32 -15.18
C ARG A 174 2.35 -25.02 -14.01
N ARG A 175 3.18 -25.97 -13.61
CA ARG A 175 4.26 -25.87 -12.63
C ARG A 175 5.65 -25.83 -13.25
N PHE A 176 5.73 -25.75 -14.56
CA PHE A 176 7.01 -25.59 -15.23
C PHE A 176 7.76 -24.38 -14.70
N HIS A 177 8.95 -24.62 -14.12
CA HIS A 177 9.77 -23.60 -13.46
C HIS A 177 9.04 -22.80 -12.35
N ALA A 178 7.98 -23.34 -11.74
CA ALA A 178 7.37 -22.76 -10.55
C ALA A 178 8.29 -22.99 -9.34
N GLN A 179 9.08 -21.99 -8.97
CA GLN A 179 10.11 -22.12 -7.93
C GLN A 179 9.61 -22.64 -6.59
N PRO A 180 8.38 -22.23 -6.11
CA PRO A 180 7.84 -22.77 -4.87
C PRO A 180 7.12 -24.13 -5.02
N ASN A 181 7.18 -24.80 -6.20
CA ASN A 181 6.50 -26.08 -6.42
C ASN A 181 6.87 -27.10 -5.33
N ALA A 182 5.86 -27.75 -4.75
CA ALA A 182 5.99 -28.75 -3.72
C ALA A 182 4.72 -29.60 -3.56
N CYS A 183 4.80 -30.66 -2.74
CA CYS A 183 3.67 -31.47 -2.30
C CYS A 183 3.85 -31.90 -0.85
N PRO A 184 2.88 -32.58 -0.21
CA PRO A 184 2.99 -33.02 1.18
C PRO A 184 4.23 -33.86 1.49
N VAL A 185 4.81 -34.55 0.49
CA VAL A 185 6.00 -35.40 0.65
C VAL A 185 7.29 -34.56 0.71
N CYS A 186 7.44 -33.56 -0.15
CA CYS A 186 8.71 -32.86 -0.33
C CYS A 186 8.70 -31.38 0.09
N GLY A 187 7.58 -30.82 0.45
CA GLY A 187 7.46 -29.40 0.75
C GLY A 187 7.27 -29.06 2.22
N PRO A 188 7.04 -27.78 2.50
CA PRO A 188 6.80 -27.30 3.86
C PRO A 188 5.62 -27.99 4.53
N LYS A 189 5.62 -27.98 5.87
CA LYS A 189 4.57 -28.60 6.69
C LYS A 189 4.00 -27.58 7.68
N LEU A 190 2.71 -27.75 7.99
CA LEU A 190 2.05 -27.04 9.08
C LEU A 190 2.29 -27.77 10.41
N THR A 191 2.39 -26.99 11.48
CA THR A 191 2.43 -27.46 12.87
C THR A 191 1.55 -26.55 13.71
N LEU A 192 0.66 -27.11 14.49
CA LEU A 192 -0.11 -26.38 15.50
C LEU A 192 0.55 -26.55 16.86
N THR A 193 0.75 -25.45 17.57
CA THR A 193 1.30 -25.47 18.94
C THR A 193 0.44 -24.62 19.87
N ASP A 194 0.52 -24.90 21.16
CA ASP A 194 0.01 -24.00 22.19
C ASP A 194 0.93 -22.77 22.34
N ASN A 195 0.54 -21.84 23.21
CA ASN A 195 1.32 -20.63 23.47
C ASN A 195 2.62 -20.88 24.26
N LYS A 196 2.91 -22.12 24.66
CA LYS A 196 4.17 -22.54 25.29
C LYS A 196 5.09 -23.30 24.33
N GLY A 197 4.67 -23.46 23.06
CA GLY A 197 5.42 -24.18 22.02
C GLY A 197 5.19 -25.69 22.00
N ASN A 198 4.29 -26.26 22.84
CA ASN A 198 3.98 -27.67 22.80
C ASN A 198 3.13 -27.99 21.57
N VAL A 199 3.54 -29.03 20.83
CA VAL A 199 2.80 -29.46 19.62
C VAL A 199 1.44 -30.04 20.02
N ILE A 200 0.39 -29.53 19.36
CA ILE A 200 -0.97 -30.05 19.48
C ILE A 200 -1.16 -31.10 18.38
N ALA A 201 -1.44 -32.34 18.80
CA ALA A 201 -1.61 -33.47 17.88
C ALA A 201 -2.90 -33.33 17.05
N GLY A 202 -2.89 -33.92 15.84
CA GLY A 202 -4.03 -33.93 14.91
C GLY A 202 -3.88 -33.04 13.71
N ASP A 203 -4.99 -32.77 13.00
CA ASP A 203 -5.00 -31.87 11.86
C ASP A 203 -4.84 -30.41 12.35
N ALA A 204 -3.76 -29.76 11.90
CA ALA A 204 -3.40 -28.41 12.35
C ALA A 204 -4.46 -27.36 11.95
N ILE A 205 -5.12 -27.49 10.80
CA ILE A 205 -6.19 -26.60 10.35
C ILE A 205 -7.44 -26.78 11.21
N ALA A 206 -7.88 -28.03 11.40
CA ALA A 206 -9.05 -28.34 12.22
C ALA A 206 -8.84 -27.89 13.69
N GLY A 207 -7.64 -28.11 14.24
CA GLY A 207 -7.28 -27.68 15.58
C GLY A 207 -7.29 -26.16 15.72
N THR A 208 -6.76 -25.44 14.75
CA THR A 208 -6.77 -23.96 14.71
C THR A 208 -8.21 -23.44 14.64
N LEU A 209 -9.01 -23.97 13.72
CA LEU A 209 -10.41 -23.55 13.57
C LEU A 209 -11.22 -23.82 14.84
N LYS A 210 -11.01 -24.96 15.50
CA LYS A 210 -11.67 -25.28 16.76
C LYS A 210 -11.39 -24.21 17.83
N VAL A 211 -10.14 -23.77 17.96
CA VAL A 211 -9.77 -22.70 18.90
C VAL A 211 -10.48 -21.41 18.56
N ILE A 212 -10.48 -21.00 17.28
CA ILE A 212 -11.15 -19.79 16.79
C ILE A 212 -12.66 -19.84 17.13
N LEU A 213 -13.34 -20.93 16.80
CA LEU A 213 -14.79 -21.08 17.00
C LEU A 213 -15.18 -21.15 18.50
N THR A 214 -14.27 -21.58 19.37
CA THR A 214 -14.47 -21.52 20.82
C THR A 214 -14.09 -20.18 21.44
N GLY A 215 -13.80 -19.16 20.60
CA GLY A 215 -13.50 -17.80 21.00
C GLY A 215 -12.03 -17.56 21.33
N GLY A 216 -11.10 -18.46 20.92
CA GLY A 216 -9.67 -18.26 21.03
C GLY A 216 -9.09 -17.35 19.97
N ILE A 217 -7.81 -17.00 20.15
CA ILE A 217 -7.00 -16.19 19.24
C ILE A 217 -5.88 -17.07 18.70
N ALA A 218 -5.77 -17.20 17.38
CA ALA A 218 -4.69 -17.94 16.73
C ALA A 218 -3.69 -16.98 16.08
N ALA A 219 -2.40 -17.23 16.24
CA ALA A 219 -1.36 -16.63 15.42
C ALA A 219 -1.10 -17.54 14.22
N VAL A 220 -1.45 -17.07 13.01
CA VAL A 220 -1.38 -17.85 11.77
C VAL A 220 -0.26 -17.32 10.89
N LYS A 221 0.75 -18.14 10.60
CA LYS A 221 1.85 -17.76 9.71
C LYS A 221 1.39 -17.74 8.25
N GLY A 222 1.45 -16.55 7.63
CA GLY A 222 1.05 -16.28 6.25
C GLY A 222 2.20 -16.30 5.23
N LEU A 223 2.13 -15.41 4.21
CA LEU A 223 3.19 -15.22 3.21
C LEU A 223 4.27 -14.26 3.69
N GLY A 224 3.90 -13.06 4.09
CA GLY A 224 4.82 -11.99 4.49
C GLY A 224 4.97 -11.78 5.99
N GLY A 225 4.28 -12.57 6.80
CA GLY A 225 4.26 -12.49 8.27
C GLY A 225 3.12 -13.27 8.88
N PHE A 226 2.90 -13.05 10.16
CA PHE A 226 1.81 -13.66 10.91
C PHE A 226 0.56 -12.77 10.96
N HIS A 227 -0.60 -13.40 11.07
CA HIS A 227 -1.86 -12.75 11.42
C HIS A 227 -2.34 -13.22 12.79
N LEU A 228 -2.92 -12.30 13.56
CA LEU A 228 -3.76 -12.65 14.71
C LEU A 228 -5.19 -12.82 14.21
N VAL A 229 -5.74 -13.99 14.45
CA VAL A 229 -7.02 -14.44 13.89
C VAL A 229 -7.97 -14.83 15.00
N CYS A 230 -9.20 -14.32 14.97
CA CYS A 230 -10.30 -14.76 15.81
C CYS A 230 -11.63 -14.64 15.05
N ASP A 231 -12.71 -15.18 15.60
CA ASP A 231 -14.05 -15.00 15.05
C ASP A 231 -14.51 -13.55 15.20
N ALA A 232 -14.73 -12.87 14.07
CA ALA A 232 -15.15 -11.46 14.01
C ALA A 232 -16.56 -11.21 14.56
N ARG A 233 -17.37 -12.25 14.76
CA ARG A 233 -18.71 -12.20 15.34
C ARG A 233 -18.71 -12.39 16.85
N ASN A 234 -17.62 -12.93 17.39
CA ASN A 234 -17.48 -13.21 18.82
C ASN A 234 -16.96 -11.99 19.58
N SER A 235 -17.86 -11.25 20.24
CA SER A 235 -17.54 -10.04 20.97
C SER A 235 -16.45 -10.25 22.04
N ARG A 236 -16.46 -11.39 22.74
CA ARG A 236 -15.46 -11.69 23.77
C ARG A 236 -14.06 -11.92 23.16
N ALA A 237 -14.01 -12.59 22.02
CA ALA A 237 -12.75 -12.84 21.31
C ALA A 237 -12.15 -11.52 20.77
N VAL A 238 -12.98 -10.68 20.15
CA VAL A 238 -12.56 -9.38 19.60
C VAL A 238 -12.10 -8.43 20.73
N THR A 239 -12.84 -8.32 21.82
CA THR A 239 -12.45 -7.49 22.98
C THR A 239 -11.10 -7.95 23.54
N ARG A 240 -10.95 -9.25 23.78
CA ARG A 240 -9.70 -9.84 24.30
C ARG A 240 -8.52 -9.63 23.34
N LEU A 241 -8.75 -9.72 22.03
CA LEU A 241 -7.71 -9.44 21.03
C LEU A 241 -7.26 -7.97 21.13
N ARG A 242 -8.19 -7.03 21.24
CA ARG A 242 -7.88 -5.61 21.39
C ARG A 242 -7.09 -5.30 22.67
N GLU A 243 -7.54 -5.84 23.80
CA GLU A 243 -6.88 -5.68 25.10
C GLU A 243 -5.45 -6.24 25.07
N ARG A 244 -5.27 -7.48 24.61
CA ARG A 244 -3.96 -8.14 24.56
C ARG A 244 -2.99 -7.47 23.57
N LYS A 245 -3.52 -6.95 22.45
CA LYS A 245 -2.71 -6.27 21.42
C LYS A 245 -2.45 -4.80 21.79
N GLY A 246 -3.14 -4.23 22.76
CA GLY A 246 -3.07 -2.79 23.06
C GLY A 246 -3.61 -1.92 21.92
N ARG A 247 -4.60 -2.43 21.16
CA ARG A 247 -5.19 -1.75 19.99
C ARG A 247 -6.61 -1.31 20.32
N SER A 248 -6.75 -0.11 20.88
CA SER A 248 -8.05 0.40 21.35
C SER A 248 -8.89 1.03 20.25
N GLU A 249 -8.30 1.71 19.29
CA GLU A 249 -8.97 2.66 18.41
C GLU A 249 -9.11 2.18 16.95
N LYS A 250 -7.99 1.83 16.27
CA LYS A 250 -8.02 1.46 14.86
C LYS A 250 -8.95 0.28 14.56
N PRO A 251 -9.73 0.32 13.45
CA PRO A 251 -10.58 -0.79 13.05
C PRO A 251 -9.76 -2.04 12.72
N LEU A 252 -10.41 -3.20 12.82
CA LEU A 252 -9.85 -4.50 12.46
C LEU A 252 -10.38 -4.90 11.09
N ALA A 253 -9.48 -5.34 10.21
CA ALA A 253 -9.87 -5.93 8.93
C ALA A 253 -10.46 -7.32 9.15
N VAL A 254 -11.40 -7.69 8.29
CA VAL A 254 -12.04 -9.01 8.34
C VAL A 254 -11.88 -9.77 7.04
N MET A 255 -11.70 -11.08 7.14
CA MET A 255 -11.67 -11.99 6.00
C MET A 255 -13.01 -12.71 5.87
N CYS A 256 -13.61 -12.57 4.69
CA CYS A 256 -14.83 -13.28 4.29
C CYS A 256 -14.46 -14.43 3.35
N ALA A 257 -15.27 -15.49 3.32
CA ALA A 257 -15.00 -16.65 2.47
C ALA A 257 -14.96 -16.31 0.98
N ASN A 258 -15.87 -15.43 0.52
CA ASN A 258 -16.09 -15.06 -0.86
C ASN A 258 -16.71 -13.65 -0.98
N THR A 259 -16.99 -13.20 -2.19
CA THR A 259 -17.61 -11.90 -2.49
C THR A 259 -19.02 -11.76 -1.96
N GLU A 260 -19.81 -12.82 -1.98
CA GLU A 260 -21.18 -12.85 -1.48
C GLU A 260 -21.19 -12.55 0.03
N SER A 261 -20.33 -13.25 0.79
CA SER A 261 -20.17 -13.02 2.23
C SER A 261 -19.63 -11.61 2.54
N ALA A 262 -18.73 -11.07 1.70
CA ALA A 262 -18.22 -9.71 1.86
C ALA A 262 -19.32 -8.67 1.60
N SER A 263 -20.18 -8.92 0.61
CA SER A 263 -21.29 -8.03 0.23
C SER A 263 -22.39 -7.93 1.31
N GLU A 264 -22.46 -8.87 2.24
CA GLU A 264 -23.32 -8.72 3.42
C GLU A 264 -22.81 -7.65 4.38
N LEU A 265 -21.49 -7.41 4.40
CA LEU A 265 -20.84 -6.50 5.33
C LEU A 265 -20.60 -5.11 4.73
N VAL A 266 -20.31 -5.03 3.43
CA VAL A 266 -19.91 -3.77 2.78
C VAL A 266 -20.60 -3.58 1.41
N ARG A 267 -20.79 -2.31 1.07
CA ARG A 267 -21.25 -1.90 -0.26
C ARG A 267 -20.03 -1.65 -1.14
N LEU A 268 -19.80 -2.54 -2.13
CA LEU A 268 -18.68 -2.45 -3.06
C LEU A 268 -19.14 -1.95 -4.43
N SER A 269 -18.36 -1.05 -5.03
CA SER A 269 -18.48 -0.72 -6.44
C SER A 269 -17.94 -1.87 -7.33
N ALA A 270 -18.15 -1.80 -8.63
CA ALA A 270 -17.53 -2.74 -9.57
C ALA A 270 -15.98 -2.71 -9.50
N ALA A 271 -15.40 -1.53 -9.25
CA ALA A 271 -13.95 -1.37 -9.03
C ALA A 271 -13.52 -2.02 -7.71
N GLY A 272 -14.31 -1.86 -6.65
CA GLY A 272 -14.07 -2.51 -5.34
C GLY A 272 -14.10 -4.03 -5.43
N VAL A 273 -15.09 -4.60 -6.11
CA VAL A 273 -15.16 -6.05 -6.37
C VAL A 273 -13.95 -6.52 -7.18
N LYS A 274 -13.56 -5.79 -8.23
CA LYS A 274 -12.37 -6.10 -9.03
C LYS A 274 -11.08 -6.06 -8.21
N ALA A 275 -10.92 -5.09 -7.31
CA ALA A 275 -9.77 -5.01 -6.42
C ALA A 275 -9.76 -6.18 -5.43
N LEU A 276 -10.90 -6.46 -4.77
CA LEU A 276 -11.07 -7.53 -3.79
C LEU A 276 -10.78 -8.92 -4.37
N THR A 277 -11.15 -9.17 -5.63
CA THR A 277 -10.94 -10.45 -6.32
C THR A 277 -9.66 -10.52 -7.14
N SER A 278 -8.87 -9.44 -7.18
CA SER A 278 -7.61 -9.39 -7.92
C SER A 278 -6.58 -10.39 -7.40
N VAL A 279 -5.51 -10.61 -8.15
CA VAL A 279 -4.38 -11.47 -7.73
C VAL A 279 -3.65 -10.93 -6.50
N ALA A 280 -3.74 -9.64 -6.23
CA ALA A 280 -3.19 -9.00 -5.03
C ALA A 280 -4.05 -9.27 -3.78
N ARG A 281 -5.38 -9.40 -3.94
CA ARG A 281 -6.36 -9.56 -2.84
C ARG A 281 -6.07 -8.64 -1.66
N PRO A 282 -6.09 -7.31 -1.86
CA PRO A 282 -5.86 -6.36 -0.78
C PRO A 282 -7.01 -6.37 0.23
N ILE A 283 -6.79 -5.71 1.36
CA ILE A 283 -7.88 -5.25 2.21
C ILE A 283 -8.57 -4.10 1.48
N VAL A 284 -9.88 -4.20 1.25
CA VAL A 284 -10.70 -3.15 0.63
C VAL A 284 -11.55 -2.49 1.70
N LEU A 285 -11.28 -1.20 1.96
CA LEU A 285 -12.12 -0.36 2.81
C LEU A 285 -13.35 0.07 2.02
N ALA A 286 -14.55 -0.18 2.55
CA ALA A 286 -15.80 0.20 1.91
C ALA A 286 -16.90 0.50 2.95
N PRO A 287 -17.92 1.29 2.59
CA PRO A 287 -19.03 1.61 3.48
C PRO A 287 -19.76 0.36 3.94
N LYS A 288 -20.06 0.30 5.25
CA LYS A 288 -20.84 -0.77 5.85
C LYS A 288 -22.25 -0.86 5.25
N THR A 289 -22.76 -2.07 5.21
CA THR A 289 -24.21 -2.30 5.05
C THR A 289 -24.90 -2.15 6.40
N ASP A 290 -26.23 -2.03 6.39
CA ASP A 290 -27.04 -1.99 7.59
C ASP A 290 -26.97 -3.31 8.39
N ALA A 291 -26.56 -4.41 7.75
CA ALA A 291 -26.36 -5.70 8.37
C ALA A 291 -25.01 -5.82 9.12
N ALA A 292 -24.01 -5.06 8.72
CA ALA A 292 -22.66 -5.20 9.23
C ALA A 292 -22.56 -5.08 10.76
N ASP A 293 -23.23 -4.09 11.35
CA ASP A 293 -23.21 -3.86 12.79
C ASP A 293 -23.99 -4.93 13.59
N ARG A 294 -24.84 -5.70 12.93
CA ARG A 294 -25.51 -6.88 13.52
C ARG A 294 -24.70 -8.15 13.38
N LEU A 295 -23.94 -8.27 12.28
CA LEU A 295 -23.18 -9.46 11.94
C LEU A 295 -21.79 -9.46 12.58
N LEU A 296 -21.17 -8.30 12.75
CA LEU A 296 -19.85 -8.15 13.34
C LEU A 296 -19.95 -7.81 14.84
N ALA A 297 -19.01 -8.29 15.61
CA ALA A 297 -18.86 -7.86 16.99
C ALA A 297 -18.59 -6.35 17.04
N PRO A 298 -19.18 -5.61 18.00
CA PRO A 298 -19.02 -4.16 18.10
C PRO A 298 -17.56 -3.68 18.08
N GLY A 299 -16.65 -4.49 18.61
CA GLY A 299 -15.22 -4.19 18.66
C GLY A 299 -14.48 -4.24 17.30
N VAL A 300 -15.10 -4.68 16.20
CA VAL A 300 -14.41 -4.78 14.90
C VAL A 300 -14.16 -3.40 14.29
N ALA A 301 -15.19 -2.56 14.21
CA ALA A 301 -15.10 -1.23 13.62
C ALA A 301 -16.04 -0.25 14.36
N VAL A 302 -15.77 -0.05 15.66
CA VAL A 302 -16.61 0.78 16.55
C VAL A 302 -16.57 2.24 16.12
N GLY A 303 -17.75 2.79 15.82
CA GLY A 303 -17.88 4.20 15.46
C GLY A 303 -17.27 4.56 14.11
N PHE A 304 -17.01 3.57 13.25
CA PHE A 304 -16.60 3.81 11.88
C PHE A 304 -17.72 3.45 10.91
N SER A 305 -17.84 4.25 9.85
CA SER A 305 -18.79 4.03 8.75
C SER A 305 -18.31 3.01 7.74
N GLU A 306 -17.02 2.67 7.77
CA GLU A 306 -16.38 1.71 6.87
C GLU A 306 -15.81 0.52 7.64
N VAL A 307 -15.63 -0.60 6.95
CA VAL A 307 -14.85 -1.74 7.42
C VAL A 307 -13.99 -2.28 6.29
N GLY A 308 -12.78 -2.75 6.64
CA GLY A 308 -11.89 -3.38 5.69
C GLY A 308 -12.22 -4.86 5.52
N VAL A 309 -12.55 -5.26 4.30
CA VAL A 309 -12.81 -6.66 3.96
C VAL A 309 -11.72 -7.21 3.06
N MET A 310 -11.41 -8.50 3.19
CA MET A 310 -10.47 -9.21 2.33
C MET A 310 -10.93 -10.64 2.08
N LEU A 311 -10.39 -11.26 1.04
CA LEU A 311 -10.67 -12.67 0.70
C LEU A 311 -9.45 -13.56 0.99
N PRO A 312 -9.65 -14.89 1.16
CA PRO A 312 -8.57 -15.86 1.31
C PRO A 312 -7.58 -15.79 0.14
N TYR A 313 -6.30 -15.54 0.42
CA TYR A 313 -5.26 -15.44 -0.59
C TYR A 313 -4.18 -16.52 -0.47
N THR A 314 -4.18 -17.28 0.62
CA THR A 314 -3.29 -18.45 0.81
C THR A 314 -4.09 -19.73 0.88
N PRO A 315 -3.47 -20.89 0.57
CA PRO A 315 -4.08 -22.18 0.83
C PRO A 315 -4.49 -22.38 2.29
N VAL A 316 -3.72 -21.82 3.25
CA VAL A 316 -4.06 -21.90 4.69
C VAL A 316 -5.41 -21.24 4.95
N HIS A 317 -5.63 -20.04 4.44
CA HIS A 317 -6.90 -19.32 4.59
C HIS A 317 -8.06 -20.10 3.96
N LEU A 318 -7.86 -20.60 2.73
CA LEU A 318 -8.86 -21.43 2.05
C LEU A 318 -9.21 -22.67 2.85
N LEU A 319 -8.20 -23.32 3.45
CA LEU A 319 -8.41 -24.54 4.24
C LEU A 319 -9.17 -24.28 5.55
N LEU A 320 -9.01 -23.11 6.19
CA LEU A 320 -9.81 -22.76 7.38
C LEU A 320 -11.30 -22.67 7.03
N PHE A 321 -11.66 -22.01 5.93
CA PHE A 321 -13.05 -21.95 5.48
C PHE A 321 -13.56 -23.31 4.96
N HIS A 322 -12.72 -24.04 4.25
CA HIS A 322 -13.05 -25.39 3.77
C HIS A 322 -13.36 -26.35 4.93
N GLU A 323 -12.56 -26.27 6.01
CA GLU A 323 -12.81 -27.03 7.23
C GLU A 323 -14.13 -26.65 7.89
N TYR A 324 -14.42 -25.34 7.98
CA TYR A 324 -15.68 -24.83 8.52
C TYR A 324 -16.90 -25.33 7.75
N LEU A 325 -16.79 -25.44 6.44
CA LEU A 325 -17.86 -25.92 5.56
C LEU A 325 -18.03 -27.45 5.55
N GLY A 326 -17.26 -28.20 6.35
CA GLY A 326 -17.31 -29.65 6.40
C GLY A 326 -16.60 -30.34 5.24
N GLN A 327 -15.59 -29.69 4.67
CA GLN A 327 -14.71 -30.24 3.61
C GLN A 327 -15.48 -30.62 2.33
N PRO A 328 -16.23 -29.70 1.68
CA PRO A 328 -16.93 -29.97 0.43
C PRO A 328 -15.95 -30.32 -0.69
N GLU A 329 -16.34 -31.23 -1.60
CA GLU A 329 -15.48 -31.71 -2.69
C GLU A 329 -15.45 -30.78 -3.92
N THR A 330 -16.23 -29.71 -3.92
CA THR A 330 -16.34 -28.80 -5.06
C THR A 330 -16.11 -27.34 -4.67
N ASP A 331 -15.47 -26.59 -5.55
CA ASP A 331 -15.25 -25.15 -5.42
C ASP A 331 -16.58 -24.38 -5.40
N LEU A 332 -17.61 -24.87 -6.08
CA LEU A 332 -18.93 -24.25 -6.23
C LEU A 332 -19.63 -24.01 -4.88
N ALA A 333 -19.38 -24.85 -3.88
CA ALA A 333 -19.89 -24.63 -2.52
C ALA A 333 -19.23 -23.45 -1.83
N PHE A 334 -18.06 -23.02 -2.31
CA PHE A 334 -17.26 -21.92 -1.76
C PHE A 334 -17.51 -20.59 -2.45
N GLU A 335 -17.89 -20.62 -3.73
CA GLU A 335 -17.95 -19.42 -4.58
C GLU A 335 -19.33 -18.73 -4.63
N ASN A 336 -20.44 -19.46 -4.42
CA ASN A 336 -21.78 -18.97 -4.76
C ASN A 336 -22.77 -18.95 -3.61
N ARG A 337 -22.32 -18.89 -2.36
CA ARG A 337 -23.20 -18.78 -1.19
C ARG A 337 -22.55 -17.97 -0.08
N THR A 338 -23.36 -17.30 0.72
CA THR A 338 -22.91 -16.67 1.95
C THR A 338 -22.42 -17.74 2.93
N VAL A 339 -21.31 -17.46 3.57
CA VAL A 339 -20.67 -18.27 4.60
C VAL A 339 -20.64 -17.47 5.89
N ASP A 340 -21.22 -18.04 6.94
CA ASP A 340 -21.37 -17.36 8.22
C ASP A 340 -20.04 -17.03 8.92
N LEU A 341 -18.98 -17.80 8.69
CA LEU A 341 -17.68 -17.52 9.28
C LEU A 341 -17.08 -16.24 8.72
N THR A 342 -16.75 -15.31 9.61
CA THR A 342 -15.98 -14.10 9.30
C THR A 342 -14.82 -14.03 10.28
N LEU A 343 -13.60 -13.92 9.77
CA LEU A 343 -12.38 -13.94 10.59
C LEU A 343 -11.81 -12.52 10.72
N VAL A 344 -11.52 -12.08 11.94
CA VAL A 344 -10.59 -10.95 12.11
C VAL A 344 -9.24 -11.39 11.56
N MET A 345 -8.63 -10.53 10.73
CA MET A 345 -7.29 -10.72 10.19
C MET A 345 -6.50 -9.44 10.44
N THR A 346 -5.75 -9.41 11.52
CA THR A 346 -4.89 -8.25 11.84
C THR A 346 -3.44 -8.67 11.89
N SER A 347 -2.53 -7.76 11.53
CA SER A 347 -1.09 -7.99 11.60
C SER A 347 -0.68 -8.51 12.98
N ALA A 348 0.16 -9.53 13.03
CA ALA A 348 0.66 -10.06 14.30
C ALA A 348 1.94 -9.34 14.72
N ASN A 349 1.75 -8.29 15.49
CA ASN A 349 2.80 -7.48 16.11
C ASN A 349 2.26 -6.85 17.39
N PRO A 350 3.08 -6.58 18.39
CA PRO A 350 2.77 -5.58 19.41
C PRO A 350 2.54 -4.21 18.75
N GLY A 351 1.80 -3.31 19.40
CA GLY A 351 1.48 -2.00 18.81
C GLY A 351 2.72 -1.22 18.36
N GLY A 352 2.70 -0.69 17.13
CA GLY A 352 3.79 0.12 16.55
C GLY A 352 5.02 -0.65 16.06
N GLU A 353 5.15 -1.94 16.35
CA GLU A 353 6.30 -2.74 15.93
C GLU A 353 6.08 -3.40 14.54
N PRO A 354 7.15 -3.84 13.86
CA PRO A 354 7.03 -4.56 12.59
C PRO A 354 6.34 -5.92 12.75
N LEU A 355 5.69 -6.36 11.68
CA LEU A 355 5.04 -7.65 11.57
C LEU A 355 5.99 -8.81 11.89
N VAL A 356 5.57 -9.76 12.72
CA VAL A 356 6.38 -10.94 13.08
C VAL A 356 6.48 -11.90 11.89
N THR A 357 7.68 -12.45 11.64
CA THR A 357 7.96 -13.38 10.52
C THR A 357 8.58 -14.71 10.95
N GLY A 358 9.38 -14.72 12.01
CA GLY A 358 10.06 -15.90 12.52
C GLY A 358 9.20 -16.72 13.49
N ASN A 359 9.40 -18.06 13.55
CA ASN A 359 8.65 -18.89 14.48
C ASN A 359 9.05 -18.62 15.94
N GLU A 360 10.35 -18.52 16.23
CA GLU A 360 10.86 -18.19 17.56
C GLU A 360 10.49 -16.75 17.96
N GLU A 361 10.58 -15.82 17.01
CA GLU A 361 10.11 -14.44 17.19
C GLU A 361 8.62 -14.41 17.60
N ALA A 362 7.78 -15.26 16.97
CA ALA A 362 6.36 -15.34 17.26
C ALA A 362 6.11 -15.76 18.72
N TYR A 363 6.81 -16.76 19.24
CA TYR A 363 6.70 -17.11 20.65
C TYR A 363 7.13 -15.98 21.57
N GLY A 364 8.29 -15.34 21.28
CA GLY A 364 8.80 -14.25 22.11
C GLY A 364 7.87 -13.05 22.20
N ARG A 365 7.20 -12.71 21.10
CA ARG A 365 6.43 -11.44 20.99
C ARG A 365 4.91 -11.61 21.05
N LEU A 366 4.37 -12.79 20.77
CA LEU A 366 2.93 -13.00 20.64
C LEU A 366 2.34 -13.99 21.66
N MET A 367 3.15 -14.63 22.53
CA MET A 367 2.65 -15.61 23.50
C MET A 367 1.63 -15.02 24.50
N GLY A 368 1.70 -13.73 24.76
CA GLY A 368 0.73 -13.00 25.59
C GLY A 368 -0.56 -12.62 24.85
N ILE A 369 -0.58 -12.75 23.52
CA ILE A 369 -1.69 -12.33 22.66
C ILE A 369 -2.45 -13.55 22.12
N ALA A 370 -1.76 -14.49 21.48
CA ALA A 370 -2.34 -15.68 20.87
C ALA A 370 -2.44 -16.85 21.86
N ASP A 371 -3.51 -17.64 21.71
CA ASP A 371 -3.74 -18.86 22.50
C ASP A 371 -3.06 -20.07 21.81
N VAL A 372 -2.96 -20.07 20.48
CA VAL A 372 -2.29 -21.10 19.66
C VAL A 372 -1.54 -20.48 18.49
N PHE A 373 -0.57 -21.23 17.96
CA PHE A 373 0.26 -20.84 16.82
C PHE A 373 0.15 -21.89 15.71
N LEU A 374 -0.37 -21.47 14.55
CA LEU A 374 -0.31 -22.26 13.32
C LEU A 374 0.95 -21.88 12.55
N LEU A 375 1.97 -22.68 12.68
CA LEU A 375 3.31 -22.46 12.17
C LEU A 375 3.57 -23.25 10.89
N HIS A 376 4.58 -22.84 10.15
CA HIS A 376 5.20 -23.64 9.11
C HIS A 376 6.72 -23.45 9.07
N ASN A 377 7.42 -24.42 8.48
CA ASN A 377 8.88 -24.46 8.40
C ASN A 377 9.47 -23.83 7.13
N ARG A 378 8.68 -23.07 6.34
CA ARG A 378 9.20 -22.23 5.26
C ARG A 378 9.51 -20.84 5.84
N ASP A 379 10.75 -20.37 5.63
CA ASP A 379 11.14 -19.03 6.05
C ASP A 379 10.42 -17.95 5.23
N ILE A 380 10.09 -16.86 5.89
CA ILE A 380 9.71 -15.59 5.29
C ILE A 380 10.98 -14.75 5.19
N VAL A 381 11.42 -14.44 3.98
CA VAL A 381 12.65 -13.68 3.73
C VAL A 381 12.38 -12.19 3.81
N VAL A 382 11.29 -11.74 3.19
CA VAL A 382 10.86 -10.35 3.19
C VAL A 382 9.57 -10.21 3.99
N ARG A 383 9.61 -9.35 4.99
CA ARG A 383 8.41 -8.95 5.74
C ARG A 383 7.50 -8.14 4.83
N CYS A 384 6.24 -8.50 4.72
CA CYS A 384 5.31 -7.81 3.83
C CYS A 384 3.89 -7.87 4.39
N ASP A 385 3.40 -6.73 4.87
CA ASP A 385 2.02 -6.61 5.40
C ASP A 385 1.00 -6.61 4.25
N ASP A 386 -0.27 -6.72 4.57
CA ASP A 386 -1.35 -6.66 3.58
C ASP A 386 -1.49 -5.23 3.03
N SER A 387 -1.67 -5.12 1.73
CA SER A 387 -2.04 -3.86 1.10
C SER A 387 -3.46 -3.48 1.47
N VAL A 388 -3.69 -2.17 1.60
CA VAL A 388 -4.99 -1.59 1.90
C VAL A 388 -5.36 -0.63 0.79
N VAL A 389 -6.56 -0.77 0.25
CA VAL A 389 -7.14 0.14 -0.73
C VAL A 389 -8.52 0.59 -0.27
N ARG A 390 -8.97 1.74 -0.72
CA ARG A 390 -10.31 2.27 -0.45
C ARG A 390 -11.12 2.31 -1.73
N ASP A 391 -12.36 1.86 -1.66
CA ASP A 391 -13.36 1.96 -2.73
C ASP A 391 -14.04 3.33 -2.64
N THR A 392 -13.77 4.21 -3.61
CA THR A 392 -14.30 5.59 -3.66
C THR A 392 -15.09 5.83 -4.95
N GLU A 393 -15.83 6.92 -5.02
CA GLU A 393 -16.54 7.32 -6.25
C GLU A 393 -15.58 7.58 -7.43
N ASN A 394 -14.34 7.99 -7.14
CA ASN A 394 -13.29 8.25 -8.12
C ASN A 394 -12.48 6.99 -8.51
N GLY A 395 -12.90 5.80 -8.02
CA GLY A 395 -12.21 4.53 -8.23
C GLY A 395 -11.43 4.05 -7.00
N ILE A 396 -10.46 3.18 -7.22
CA ILE A 396 -9.66 2.61 -6.13
C ILE A 396 -8.53 3.55 -5.75
N GLN A 397 -8.47 3.91 -4.47
CA GLN A 397 -7.40 4.69 -3.87
C GLN A 397 -6.51 3.78 -3.02
N THR A 398 -5.21 3.83 -3.23
CA THR A 398 -4.25 3.10 -2.39
C THR A 398 -4.10 3.82 -1.04
N VAL A 399 -4.27 3.07 0.06
CA VAL A 399 -4.04 3.55 1.43
C VAL A 399 -2.69 3.06 1.96
N ARG A 400 -2.34 1.81 1.65
CA ARG A 400 -1.07 1.18 1.98
C ARG A 400 -0.66 0.23 0.85
N ARG A 401 0.55 0.44 0.31
CA ARG A 401 1.12 -0.40 -0.74
C ARG A 401 2.11 -1.40 -0.13
N ALA A 402 1.82 -2.69 -0.24
CA ALA A 402 2.63 -3.77 0.28
C ALA A 402 2.37 -5.08 -0.50
N ARG A 403 1.93 -6.17 0.13
CA ARG A 403 1.71 -7.48 -0.50
C ARG A 403 0.80 -7.40 -1.74
N GLY A 404 1.25 -8.04 -2.81
CA GLY A 404 0.54 -8.09 -4.09
C GLY A 404 0.82 -6.91 -5.02
N TYR A 405 1.43 -5.84 -4.50
CA TYR A 405 1.86 -4.68 -5.29
C TYR A 405 3.38 -4.50 -5.29
N THR A 406 4.01 -4.69 -4.14
CA THR A 406 5.48 -4.64 -4.02
C THR A 406 6.09 -5.99 -4.42
N PRO A 407 7.19 -6.00 -5.22
CA PRO A 407 8.04 -4.92 -5.66
C PRO A 407 7.80 -4.46 -7.13
N LEU A 408 6.54 -4.38 -7.59
CA LEU A 408 6.28 -3.89 -8.94
C LEU A 408 6.86 -2.49 -9.14
N ALA A 409 7.55 -2.32 -10.26
CA ALA A 409 8.03 -1.00 -10.68
C ALA A 409 6.86 -0.05 -10.95
N LEU A 410 7.05 1.19 -10.55
CA LEU A 410 6.23 2.32 -10.95
C LEU A 410 6.94 3.09 -12.08
N PRO A 411 6.21 3.73 -12.99
CA PRO A 411 6.83 4.62 -13.96
C PRO A 411 7.63 5.71 -13.25
N PHE A 412 8.78 6.07 -13.80
CA PHE A 412 9.61 7.15 -13.30
C PHE A 412 9.93 8.10 -14.47
N PRO A 413 9.38 9.33 -14.49
CA PRO A 413 9.43 10.19 -15.66
C PRO A 413 10.79 10.86 -15.87
N ALA A 414 11.66 10.85 -14.87
CA ALA A 414 13.00 11.39 -15.00
C ALA A 414 13.96 10.32 -15.55
N ASP A 415 14.81 10.73 -16.49
CA ASP A 415 15.94 9.94 -16.96
C ASP A 415 17.12 10.24 -16.05
N ALA A 416 17.17 9.59 -14.89
CA ALA A 416 18.34 9.67 -14.03
C ALA A 416 19.44 8.78 -14.62
N ALA A 417 20.57 9.37 -14.99
CA ALA A 417 21.74 8.62 -15.47
C ALA A 417 22.21 7.63 -14.41
N ASP A 418 22.14 8.03 -13.13
CA ASP A 418 22.45 7.21 -11.97
C ASP A 418 21.19 6.84 -11.18
N SER A 419 21.22 5.70 -10.55
CA SER A 419 20.16 5.26 -9.66
C SER A 419 20.13 6.08 -8.38
N ILE A 420 18.93 6.39 -7.88
CA ILE A 420 18.72 7.16 -6.65
C ILE A 420 18.15 6.23 -5.58
N LEU A 421 18.70 6.32 -4.38
CA LEU A 421 18.09 5.76 -3.16
C LEU A 421 17.41 6.89 -2.40
N ALA A 422 16.11 6.79 -2.17
CA ALA A 422 15.36 7.69 -1.28
C ALA A 422 14.89 6.91 -0.05
N THR A 423 15.14 7.46 1.15
CA THR A 423 14.94 6.74 2.42
C THR A 423 13.59 7.03 3.08
N GLY A 424 12.84 8.00 2.57
CA GLY A 424 11.48 8.30 2.98
C GLY A 424 11.34 9.00 4.33
N PRO A 425 10.08 9.21 4.77
CA PRO A 425 9.74 10.00 5.94
C PRO A 425 9.83 9.20 7.25
N PHE A 426 9.36 9.80 8.34
CA PHE A 426 9.30 9.17 9.67
C PHE A 426 8.09 8.24 9.83
N LEU A 427 6.88 8.72 9.47
CA LEU A 427 5.64 7.96 9.58
C LEU A 427 5.37 7.15 8.32
N LYS A 428 4.72 5.99 8.45
CA LYS A 428 4.32 5.11 7.32
C LYS A 428 5.44 4.93 6.29
N ASN A 429 6.67 4.87 6.77
CA ASN A 429 7.88 4.88 5.96
C ASN A 429 7.87 3.82 4.86
N THR A 430 8.41 4.21 3.72
CA THR A 430 8.85 3.38 2.60
C THR A 430 10.17 3.93 2.10
N ALA A 431 10.99 3.12 1.45
CA ALA A 431 12.12 3.60 0.67
C ALA A 431 11.86 3.44 -0.84
N CYS A 432 12.52 4.21 -1.67
CA CYS A 432 12.43 4.14 -3.12
C CYS A 432 13.81 4.00 -3.74
N ILE A 433 13.96 3.06 -4.67
CA ILE A 433 15.18 2.90 -5.48
C ILE A 433 14.80 3.06 -6.95
N THR A 434 15.51 3.93 -7.66
CA THR A 434 15.28 4.12 -9.09
C THR A 434 16.25 3.30 -9.94
N ARG A 435 15.79 2.88 -11.13
CA ARG A 435 16.60 2.20 -12.13
C ARG A 435 16.13 2.63 -13.52
N GLY A 436 16.84 3.56 -14.13
CA GLY A 436 16.40 4.19 -15.39
C GLY A 436 15.03 4.85 -15.24
N LYS A 437 14.04 4.41 -16.02
CA LYS A 437 12.65 4.93 -15.99
C LYS A 437 11.71 4.16 -15.06
N GLU A 438 12.25 3.40 -14.14
CA GLU A 438 11.51 2.60 -13.17
C GLU A 438 11.84 3.05 -11.75
N ALA A 439 10.82 3.14 -10.90
CA ALA A 439 10.97 3.36 -9.46
C ALA A 439 10.40 2.16 -8.68
N PHE A 440 11.15 1.66 -7.73
CA PHE A 440 10.80 0.54 -6.88
C PHE A 440 10.60 1.04 -5.46
N VAL A 441 9.35 1.18 -5.07
CA VAL A 441 8.98 1.52 -3.69
C VAL A 441 8.87 0.24 -2.88
N THR A 442 9.55 0.19 -1.73
CA THR A 442 9.54 -0.96 -0.82
C THR A 442 8.12 -1.24 -0.30
N GLU A 443 7.96 -2.36 0.36
CA GLU A 443 6.78 -2.60 1.19
C GLU A 443 6.69 -1.52 2.29
N HIS A 444 5.46 -1.30 2.78
CA HIS A 444 5.24 -0.44 3.93
C HIS A 444 6.04 -0.93 5.15
N ILE A 445 6.93 -0.11 5.65
CA ILE A 445 7.80 -0.41 6.80
C ILE A 445 7.08 -0.08 8.11
N GLY A 446 6.43 1.07 8.17
CA GLY A 446 5.76 1.61 9.37
C GLY A 446 6.47 2.83 9.93
N ASP A 447 6.12 3.21 11.15
CA ASP A 447 6.66 4.40 11.81
C ASP A 447 8.04 4.08 12.39
N THR A 448 9.04 4.90 12.06
CA THR A 448 10.43 4.69 12.46
C THR A 448 10.74 5.23 13.87
N ASP A 449 9.77 5.08 14.77
CA ASP A 449 9.83 5.55 16.17
C ASP A 449 10.44 4.52 17.14
N ASN A 450 10.77 3.33 16.66
CA ASN A 450 11.36 2.26 17.44
C ASN A 450 12.48 1.53 16.69
N GLU A 451 13.38 0.91 17.44
CA GLU A 451 14.56 0.22 16.90
C GLU A 451 14.21 -0.92 15.93
N SER A 452 13.13 -1.64 16.18
CA SER A 452 12.72 -2.77 15.34
C SER A 452 12.29 -2.29 13.94
N THR A 453 11.56 -1.17 13.85
CA THR A 453 11.15 -0.57 12.58
C THR A 453 12.36 0.05 11.86
N CYS A 454 13.27 0.71 12.59
CA CYS A 454 14.52 1.23 12.03
C CYS A 454 15.37 0.12 11.40
N ARG A 455 15.52 -1.03 12.08
CA ARG A 455 16.21 -2.20 11.52
C ARG A 455 15.48 -2.78 10.31
N ALA A 456 14.14 -2.77 10.32
CA ALA A 456 13.35 -3.23 9.19
C ALA A 456 13.59 -2.36 7.95
N LEU A 457 13.62 -1.02 8.10
CA LEU A 457 13.95 -0.10 7.02
C LEU A 457 15.34 -0.39 6.43
N ALA A 458 16.36 -0.41 7.28
CA ALA A 458 17.73 -0.69 6.83
C ALA A 458 17.86 -2.05 6.13
N GLY A 459 17.17 -3.08 6.65
CA GLY A 459 17.11 -4.41 6.06
C GLY A 459 16.41 -4.43 4.70
N SER A 460 15.29 -3.74 4.55
CA SER A 460 14.53 -3.65 3.30
C SER A 460 15.32 -2.89 2.23
N VAL A 461 15.92 -1.74 2.57
CA VAL A 461 16.81 -1.00 1.66
C VAL A 461 17.93 -1.89 1.14
N LYS A 462 18.64 -2.58 2.05
CA LYS A 462 19.72 -3.50 1.66
C LYS A 462 19.23 -4.62 0.75
N HIS A 463 18.06 -5.20 1.07
CA HIS A 463 17.48 -6.27 0.27
C HIS A 463 17.10 -5.78 -1.12
N PHE A 464 16.45 -4.63 -1.25
CA PHE A 464 16.05 -4.06 -2.54
C PHE A 464 17.27 -3.71 -3.41
N LEU A 465 18.30 -3.08 -2.86
CA LEU A 465 19.55 -2.83 -3.59
C LEU A 465 20.15 -4.14 -4.14
N ASN A 466 20.11 -5.23 -3.36
CA ASN A 466 20.61 -6.53 -3.80
C ASN A 466 19.75 -7.16 -4.89
N ILE A 467 18.40 -7.18 -4.74
CA ILE A 467 17.52 -7.81 -5.74
C ILE A 467 17.34 -6.97 -7.01
N LEU A 468 17.66 -5.71 -6.98
CA LEU A 468 17.67 -4.84 -8.16
C LEU A 468 19.06 -4.77 -8.82
N GLU A 469 20.10 -5.28 -8.15
CA GLU A 469 21.52 -5.17 -8.56
C GLU A 469 21.92 -3.73 -8.87
N VAL A 470 21.52 -2.80 -7.97
CA VAL A 470 21.72 -1.37 -8.13
C VAL A 470 22.69 -0.84 -7.10
N SER A 471 23.64 -0.01 -7.55
CA SER A 471 24.46 0.86 -6.70
C SER A 471 23.95 2.29 -6.88
N PRO A 472 23.50 2.97 -5.82
CA PRO A 472 23.02 4.35 -5.94
C PRO A 472 24.15 5.30 -6.35
N GLY A 473 23.85 6.25 -7.23
CA GLY A 473 24.72 7.39 -7.55
C GLY A 473 24.37 8.66 -6.76
N ALA A 474 23.21 8.66 -6.09
CA ALA A 474 22.79 9.70 -5.15
C ALA A 474 21.83 9.14 -4.11
N VAL A 475 21.72 9.83 -2.96
CA VAL A 475 20.76 9.53 -1.91
C VAL A 475 19.87 10.73 -1.67
N ALA A 476 18.55 10.50 -1.52
CA ALA A 476 17.56 11.49 -1.13
C ALA A 476 16.97 11.14 0.24
N CYS A 477 16.56 12.15 1.00
CA CYS A 477 15.92 11.99 2.31
C CYS A 477 14.96 13.16 2.59
N ASP A 478 14.11 12.99 3.60
CA ASP A 478 13.32 14.10 4.15
C ASP A 478 14.23 15.22 4.68
N LEU A 479 13.72 16.45 4.67
CA LEU A 479 14.42 17.64 5.16
C LEU A 479 14.62 17.61 6.70
N HIS A 480 13.82 16.81 7.42
CA HIS A 480 13.89 16.75 8.88
C HIS A 480 15.21 16.12 9.36
N PRO A 481 16.03 16.83 10.15
CA PRO A 481 17.39 16.38 10.49
C PRO A 481 17.43 15.16 11.42
N ASP A 482 16.42 14.99 12.28
CA ASP A 482 16.45 14.00 13.36
C ASP A 482 15.76 12.67 13.01
N PHE A 483 15.29 12.49 11.78
CA PHE A 483 14.67 11.21 11.40
C PHE A 483 15.72 10.12 11.22
N TYR A 484 15.40 8.90 11.66
CA TYR A 484 16.27 7.76 11.41
C TYR A 484 16.52 7.54 9.91
N SER A 485 15.51 7.77 9.07
CA SER A 485 15.64 7.68 7.61
C SER A 485 16.66 8.69 7.07
N THR A 486 16.71 9.92 7.62
CA THR A 486 17.72 10.92 7.27
C THR A 486 19.13 10.46 7.66
N HIS A 487 19.31 9.96 8.87
CA HIS A 487 20.62 9.43 9.31
C HIS A 487 21.05 8.20 8.48
N LEU A 488 20.11 7.34 8.08
CA LEU A 488 20.40 6.22 7.19
C LEU A 488 20.86 6.71 5.81
N ALA A 489 20.24 7.76 5.29
CA ALA A 489 20.63 8.39 4.01
C ALA A 489 22.04 8.98 4.10
N GLU A 490 22.35 9.69 5.18
CA GLU A 490 23.69 10.25 5.47
C GLU A 490 24.75 9.15 5.50
N ASP A 491 24.49 8.03 6.20
CA ASP A 491 25.41 6.89 6.26
C ASP A 491 25.64 6.28 4.85
N TYR A 492 24.61 6.11 4.03
CA TYR A 492 24.77 5.63 2.65
C TYR A 492 25.58 6.61 1.80
N ALA A 493 25.25 7.90 1.85
CA ALA A 493 25.94 8.94 1.09
C ALA A 493 27.42 9.01 1.46
N GLN A 494 27.74 8.99 2.76
CA GLN A 494 29.13 9.03 3.26
C GLN A 494 29.90 7.78 2.86
N ARG A 495 29.33 6.57 3.06
CA ARG A 495 30.01 5.32 2.72
C ARG A 495 30.32 5.15 1.25
N LEU A 496 29.42 5.64 0.40
CA LEU A 496 29.57 5.51 -1.06
C LEU A 496 30.27 6.70 -1.69
N GLY A 497 30.47 7.80 -0.96
CA GLY A 497 31.05 9.04 -1.49
C GLY A 497 30.18 9.71 -2.56
N ILE A 498 28.85 9.67 -2.40
CA ILE A 498 27.85 10.16 -3.36
C ILE A 498 27.04 11.31 -2.78
N PRO A 499 26.39 12.15 -3.62
CA PRO A 499 25.58 13.27 -3.14
C PRO A 499 24.41 12.85 -2.24
N LEU A 500 24.17 13.62 -1.17
CA LEU A 500 22.97 13.61 -0.36
C LEU A 500 22.09 14.80 -0.75
N ILE A 501 20.81 14.57 -0.97
CA ILE A 501 19.83 15.56 -1.40
C ILE A 501 18.65 15.55 -0.43
N PRO A 502 18.61 16.47 0.55
CA PRO A 502 17.45 16.64 1.40
C PRO A 502 16.30 17.30 0.60
N VAL A 503 15.08 16.78 0.77
CA VAL A 503 13.87 17.21 0.07
C VAL A 503 12.83 17.65 1.08
N GLN A 504 12.20 18.79 0.82
CA GLN A 504 11.11 19.25 1.68
C GLN A 504 9.90 18.31 1.54
N HIS A 505 9.31 17.92 2.67
CA HIS A 505 8.28 16.90 2.79
C HIS A 505 7.06 17.11 1.85
N HIS A 506 6.48 18.31 1.84
CA HIS A 506 5.31 18.60 1.02
C HIS A 506 5.66 18.75 -0.47
N HIS A 507 6.89 19.16 -0.79
CA HIS A 507 7.42 19.09 -2.14
C HIS A 507 7.51 17.64 -2.62
N ALA A 508 8.01 16.73 -1.77
CA ALA A 508 8.03 15.30 -2.10
C ALA A 508 6.62 14.73 -2.32
N HIS A 509 5.64 15.09 -1.49
CA HIS A 509 4.24 14.72 -1.72
C HIS A 509 3.71 15.17 -3.09
N ALA A 510 3.94 16.44 -3.45
CA ALA A 510 3.53 16.98 -4.74
C ALA A 510 4.23 16.27 -5.91
N ALA A 511 5.55 16.10 -5.81
CA ALA A 511 6.37 15.42 -6.80
C ALA A 511 5.94 13.96 -7.00
N ALA A 512 5.50 13.27 -5.95
CA ALA A 512 5.01 11.90 -6.07
C ALA A 512 3.78 11.81 -6.98
N VAL A 513 2.83 12.75 -6.87
CA VAL A 513 1.67 12.81 -7.77
C VAL A 513 2.07 13.16 -9.18
N MET A 514 2.95 14.16 -9.34
CA MET A 514 3.47 14.55 -10.67
C MET A 514 4.13 13.35 -11.37
N GLY A 515 4.98 12.62 -10.65
CA GLY A 515 5.70 11.47 -11.19
C GLY A 515 4.79 10.30 -11.56
N GLU A 516 3.83 9.96 -10.71
CA GLU A 516 2.87 8.89 -10.97
C GLU A 516 2.06 9.13 -12.25
N HIS A 517 1.68 10.38 -12.50
CA HIS A 517 0.87 10.78 -13.64
C HIS A 517 1.69 11.28 -14.85
N GLY A 518 3.02 11.24 -14.77
CA GLY A 518 3.89 11.68 -15.86
C GLY A 518 3.76 13.17 -16.18
N VAL A 519 3.47 14.01 -15.17
CA VAL A 519 3.44 15.47 -15.33
C VAL A 519 4.88 15.97 -15.44
N THR A 520 5.24 16.49 -16.62
CA THR A 520 6.61 16.90 -16.98
C THR A 520 6.78 18.42 -17.08
N ASN A 521 5.72 19.17 -16.84
CA ASN A 521 5.74 20.64 -16.77
C ASN A 521 5.60 21.07 -15.30
N ASP A 522 5.87 22.36 -15.05
CA ASP A 522 5.56 22.97 -13.77
C ASP A 522 4.09 22.77 -13.44
N ALA A 523 3.78 22.56 -12.16
CA ALA A 523 2.42 22.28 -11.72
C ALA A 523 2.13 22.90 -10.35
N TRP A 524 0.88 23.16 -10.11
CA TRP A 524 0.39 23.57 -8.80
C TRP A 524 0.13 22.34 -7.94
N ALA A 525 0.27 22.49 -6.62
CA ALA A 525 -0.03 21.41 -5.69
C ALA A 525 -0.74 21.95 -4.46
N LEU A 526 -1.91 21.38 -4.14
CA LEU A 526 -2.52 21.50 -2.84
C LEU A 526 -2.08 20.31 -2.01
N VAL A 527 -1.23 20.57 -1.01
CA VAL A 527 -0.75 19.52 -0.10
C VAL A 527 -1.43 19.69 1.25
N ALA A 528 -2.31 18.74 1.57
CA ALA A 528 -3.13 18.71 2.77
C ALA A 528 -2.72 17.53 3.65
N ASP A 529 -2.03 17.83 4.75
CA ASP A 529 -1.33 16.79 5.53
C ASP A 529 -1.41 17.00 7.05
N GLY A 530 -0.92 16.02 7.79
CA GLY A 530 -0.81 16.04 9.25
C GLY A 530 0.35 16.87 9.75
N VAL A 531 1.55 16.64 9.23
CA VAL A 531 2.76 17.38 9.60
C VAL A 531 3.92 17.07 8.64
N GLY A 532 4.65 18.09 8.26
CA GLY A 532 5.95 17.99 7.60
C GLY A 532 6.85 19.14 8.02
N TYR A 533 8.16 18.95 7.98
CA TYR A 533 9.13 19.96 8.38
C TYR A 533 9.24 21.05 7.31
N GLY A 534 8.87 22.27 7.68
CA GLY A 534 8.93 23.44 6.79
C GLY A 534 10.33 24.01 6.63
N THR A 535 10.58 24.66 5.50
CA THR A 535 11.85 25.38 5.25
C THR A 535 12.08 26.56 6.20
N ASP A 536 11.04 27.00 6.88
CA ASP A 536 11.03 28.04 7.92
C ASP A 536 11.16 27.48 9.35
N GLY A 537 11.36 26.16 9.50
CA GLY A 537 11.45 25.48 10.78
C GLY A 537 10.11 25.31 11.50
N THR A 538 8.98 25.57 10.84
CA THR A 538 7.63 25.35 11.40
C THR A 538 7.03 24.04 10.91
N ALA A 539 5.96 23.57 11.57
CA ALA A 539 5.23 22.37 11.16
C ALA A 539 4.21 22.74 10.07
N TRP A 540 4.48 22.38 8.83
CA TRP A 540 3.56 22.57 7.70
C TRP A 540 2.51 21.47 7.63
N GLY A 541 1.45 21.67 6.80
CA GLY A 541 0.45 20.64 6.54
C GLY A 541 -0.83 21.11 5.85
N GLY A 542 -0.85 22.35 5.35
CA GLY A 542 -1.94 22.88 4.53
C GLY A 542 -1.39 23.93 3.58
N GLU A 543 -0.77 23.48 2.47
CA GLU A 543 0.10 24.30 1.64
C GLU A 543 -0.39 24.34 0.20
N LEU A 544 -0.33 25.53 -0.42
CA LEU A 544 -0.46 25.70 -1.86
C LEU A 544 0.92 26.00 -2.43
N LEU A 545 1.45 25.06 -3.20
CA LEU A 545 2.77 25.13 -3.79
C LEU A 545 2.69 25.31 -5.31
N HIS A 546 3.66 26.01 -5.89
CA HIS A 546 3.97 25.95 -7.31
C HIS A 546 5.28 25.18 -7.48
N VAL A 547 5.22 24.00 -8.09
CA VAL A 547 6.33 23.06 -8.19
C VAL A 547 6.95 23.14 -9.57
N HIS A 548 8.28 23.31 -9.63
CA HIS A 548 9.04 23.48 -10.85
C HIS A 548 9.76 22.19 -11.26
N THR A 549 9.91 22.00 -12.56
CA THR A 549 10.59 20.84 -13.14
C THR A 549 12.11 20.80 -12.92
N ASN A 550 12.69 21.86 -12.37
CA ASN A 550 14.10 21.94 -11.98
C ASN A 550 14.39 21.42 -10.56
N GLY A 551 13.37 20.91 -9.87
CA GLY A 551 13.48 20.40 -8.49
C GLY A 551 13.36 21.49 -7.42
N THR A 552 12.83 22.68 -7.75
CA THR A 552 12.50 23.74 -6.80
C THR A 552 10.99 23.91 -6.67
N PHE A 553 10.54 24.69 -5.69
CA PHE A 553 9.14 25.06 -5.51
C PHE A 553 9.01 26.42 -4.85
N ASP A 554 7.86 27.07 -5.06
CA ASP A 554 7.44 28.27 -4.36
C ASP A 554 6.25 27.96 -3.45
N ARG A 555 6.29 28.43 -2.21
CA ARG A 555 5.14 28.39 -1.28
C ARG A 555 4.27 29.60 -1.56
N ILE A 556 3.17 29.40 -2.26
CA ILE A 556 2.28 30.49 -2.72
C ILE A 556 1.26 30.88 -1.66
N GLY A 557 0.84 29.93 -0.84
CA GLY A 557 -0.09 30.16 0.25
C GLY A 557 -0.12 29.02 1.24
N HIS A 558 -0.80 29.24 2.36
CA HIS A 558 -0.93 28.25 3.42
C HIS A 558 -2.18 28.44 4.26
N LEU A 559 -2.56 27.44 5.04
CA LEU A 559 -3.59 27.60 6.06
C LEU A 559 -3.15 28.60 7.16
N GLU A 560 -4.10 29.29 7.74
CA GLU A 560 -3.85 30.20 8.85
C GLU A 560 -3.06 29.50 9.96
N THR A 561 -1.96 30.08 10.37
CA THR A 561 -1.07 29.53 11.39
C THR A 561 -1.79 29.37 12.73
N MET A 562 -1.68 28.19 13.30
CA MET A 562 -2.19 27.83 14.63
C MET A 562 -1.03 27.60 15.60
N ALA A 563 -1.29 27.82 16.88
CA ALA A 563 -0.39 27.37 17.93
C ALA A 563 -0.43 25.82 18.04
N LEU A 564 0.71 25.20 18.37
CA LEU A 564 0.83 23.76 18.60
C LEU A 564 1.25 23.49 20.05
N PRO A 565 0.32 23.58 21.03
CA PRO A 565 0.65 23.60 22.45
C PRO A 565 1.14 22.25 22.97
N GLY A 566 2.42 22.22 23.36
CA GLY A 566 3.12 21.00 23.78
C GLY A 566 3.63 20.16 22.62
N PHE A 567 3.73 20.73 21.41
CA PHE A 567 4.28 20.06 20.20
C PHE A 567 3.55 18.74 19.92
N ASP A 568 4.21 17.58 19.96
CA ASP A 568 3.61 16.27 19.72
C ASP A 568 2.40 15.94 20.60
N LYS A 569 2.32 16.55 21.80
CA LYS A 569 1.13 16.38 22.64
C LYS A 569 -0.12 16.96 22.02
N ALA A 570 0.00 18.02 21.21
CA ALA A 570 -1.16 18.58 20.52
C ALA A 570 -1.73 17.62 19.48
N ALA A 571 -0.89 16.78 18.86
CA ALA A 571 -1.35 15.74 17.95
C ALA A 571 -1.99 14.54 18.67
N ARG A 572 -1.62 14.27 19.92
CA ARG A 572 -2.17 13.18 20.74
C ARG A 572 -3.38 13.61 21.59
N GLU A 573 -3.52 14.90 21.85
CA GLU A 573 -4.61 15.47 22.65
C GLU A 573 -5.39 16.48 21.78
N PRO A 574 -6.31 16.05 20.89
CA PRO A 574 -7.16 16.91 20.05
C PRO A 574 -7.81 18.09 20.77
N ARG A 575 -8.18 17.91 22.05
CA ARG A 575 -8.70 18.98 22.91
C ARG A 575 -7.77 20.20 23.02
N ARG A 576 -6.45 20.03 22.85
CA ARG A 576 -5.50 21.16 22.84
C ARG A 576 -5.69 22.02 21.61
N MET A 577 -5.88 21.37 20.46
CA MET A 577 -6.17 22.06 19.21
C MET A 577 -7.57 22.70 19.22
N GLY A 578 -8.56 22.02 19.83
CA GLY A 578 -9.87 22.61 20.11
C GLY A 578 -9.78 23.89 20.93
N ALA A 579 -8.97 23.90 22.00
CA ALA A 579 -8.75 25.10 22.84
C ALA A 579 -8.06 26.24 22.05
N VAL A 580 -7.11 25.90 21.14
CA VAL A 580 -6.50 26.87 20.22
C VAL A 580 -7.56 27.53 19.36
N MET A 581 -8.46 26.74 18.76
CA MET A 581 -9.51 27.27 17.89
C MET A 581 -10.57 28.06 18.68
N CYS A 582 -10.91 27.68 19.92
CA CYS A 582 -11.74 28.49 20.78
C CYS A 582 -11.15 29.88 21.04
N LEU A 583 -9.85 29.98 21.29
CA LEU A 583 -9.18 31.28 21.48
C LEU A 583 -9.17 32.09 20.19
N LYS A 584 -8.87 31.49 19.03
CA LYS A 584 -8.85 32.17 17.72
C LYS A 584 -10.26 32.67 17.34
N ALA A 585 -11.29 31.87 17.61
CA ALA A 585 -12.69 32.21 17.35
C ALA A 585 -13.28 33.23 18.34
N GLY A 586 -12.50 33.72 19.31
CA GLY A 586 -12.99 34.64 20.35
C GLY A 586 -13.95 33.98 21.36
N ARG A 587 -13.89 32.68 21.53
CA ARG A 587 -14.72 31.88 22.43
C ARG A 587 -13.89 31.22 23.52
N GLY A 588 -12.81 31.88 23.96
CA GLY A 588 -11.89 31.30 24.93
C GLY A 588 -12.54 31.00 26.30
N GLU A 589 -13.64 31.65 26.65
CA GLU A 589 -14.38 31.44 27.89
C GLU A 589 -15.00 30.05 28.00
N VAL A 590 -15.27 29.37 26.90
CA VAL A 590 -15.93 28.06 26.90
C VAL A 590 -14.96 26.89 27.05
N ILE A 591 -13.63 27.11 27.06
CA ILE A 591 -12.61 26.05 27.07
C ILE A 591 -12.81 25.10 28.25
N GLU A 592 -12.99 25.63 29.47
CA GLU A 592 -13.18 24.81 30.67
C GLU A 592 -14.54 24.12 30.71
N THR A 593 -15.54 24.71 30.03
CA THR A 593 -16.87 24.10 29.90
C THR A 593 -16.82 22.89 28.95
N LEU A 594 -16.12 23.04 27.83
CA LEU A 594 -15.97 21.96 26.86
C LEU A 594 -15.03 20.85 27.38
N TRP A 595 -13.98 21.24 28.10
CA TRP A 595 -12.96 20.29 28.60
C TRP A 595 -12.63 20.59 30.07
N PRO A 596 -13.40 20.03 31.05
CA PRO A 596 -13.14 20.20 32.47
C PRO A 596 -11.74 19.82 32.92
N ALA A 597 -11.05 18.95 32.17
CA ALA A 597 -9.65 18.60 32.38
C ALA A 597 -8.69 19.81 32.35
N PHE A 598 -9.11 20.94 31.78
CA PHE A 598 -8.32 22.17 31.74
C PHE A 598 -8.64 23.13 32.91
N THR A 599 -9.61 22.81 33.74
CA THR A 599 -9.97 23.67 34.91
C THR A 599 -8.76 23.89 35.81
N GLY A 600 -8.46 25.16 36.07
CA GLY A 600 -7.28 25.54 36.88
C GLY A 600 -5.92 25.32 36.22
N GLN A 601 -5.87 24.94 34.94
CA GLN A 601 -4.61 24.81 34.18
C GLN A 601 -4.36 26.10 33.39
N PRO A 602 -3.07 26.51 33.23
CA PRO A 602 -2.72 27.71 32.47
C PRO A 602 -2.72 27.43 30.94
N VAL A 603 -3.82 26.89 30.40
CA VAL A 603 -3.91 26.50 28.98
C VAL A 603 -3.75 27.69 28.06
N ARG A 604 -4.29 28.86 28.42
CA ARG A 604 -4.18 30.09 27.62
C ARG A 604 -2.72 30.57 27.53
N GLU A 605 -1.99 30.52 28.65
CA GLU A 605 -0.57 30.86 28.76
C GLU A 605 0.27 29.87 27.99
N LEU A 606 -0.03 28.57 28.09
CA LEU A 606 0.61 27.54 27.30
C LEU A 606 0.49 27.78 25.80
N ILE A 607 -0.73 28.07 25.32
CA ILE A 607 -1.01 28.33 23.89
C ILE A 607 -0.28 29.59 23.41
N LYS A 608 -0.17 30.61 24.23
CA LYS A 608 0.49 31.89 23.90
C LYS A 608 2.02 31.84 24.05
N SER A 609 2.58 30.83 24.72
CA SER A 609 3.99 30.74 24.99
C SER A 609 4.80 30.25 23.78
N PRO A 610 5.69 31.05 23.18
CA PRO A 610 6.54 30.60 22.09
C PRO A 610 7.52 29.45 22.44
N ARG A 611 7.78 29.26 23.73
CA ARG A 611 8.69 28.20 24.22
C ARG A 611 7.97 26.84 24.42
N LEU A 612 6.68 26.88 24.67
CA LEU A 612 5.87 25.70 25.00
C LEU A 612 4.87 25.35 23.90
N SER A 613 4.79 26.17 22.86
CA SER A 613 3.87 26.01 21.75
C SER A 613 4.60 26.31 20.45
N GLY A 614 4.70 25.32 19.57
CA GLY A 614 5.14 25.52 18.19
C GLY A 614 4.08 26.23 17.34
N ARG A 615 4.36 26.32 16.04
CA ARG A 615 3.43 26.87 15.05
C ARG A 615 3.18 25.82 13.96
N THR A 616 1.93 25.77 13.47
CA THR A 616 1.55 24.82 12.43
C THR A 616 0.51 25.42 11.48
N THR A 617 0.58 24.98 10.23
CA THR A 617 -0.42 25.21 9.17
C THR A 617 -1.18 23.91 8.84
N SER A 618 -1.11 22.91 9.69
CA SER A 618 -1.62 21.56 9.48
C SER A 618 -3.14 21.49 9.32
N LEU A 619 -3.60 20.94 8.20
CA LEU A 619 -5.01 20.60 8.01
C LEU A 619 -5.44 19.46 8.95
N GLY A 620 -4.57 18.47 9.19
CA GLY A 620 -4.84 17.39 10.14
C GLY A 620 -5.14 17.89 11.54
N ARG A 621 -4.41 18.90 12.02
CA ARG A 621 -4.66 19.52 13.33
C ARG A 621 -5.97 20.30 13.37
N LEU A 622 -6.43 20.82 12.22
CA LEU A 622 -7.74 21.46 12.11
C LEU A 622 -8.87 20.44 12.27
N PHE A 623 -8.74 19.25 11.68
CA PHE A 623 -9.67 18.12 11.85
C PHE A 623 -9.69 17.62 13.30
N ASP A 624 -8.54 17.52 13.94
CA ASP A 624 -8.44 17.17 15.36
C ASP A 624 -9.19 18.18 16.23
N ALA A 625 -9.02 19.48 15.95
CA ALA A 625 -9.75 20.54 16.68
C ALA A 625 -11.27 20.40 16.52
N ALA A 626 -11.76 20.13 15.32
CA ALA A 626 -13.18 19.95 15.05
C ALA A 626 -13.75 18.73 15.77
N ALA A 627 -13.05 17.58 15.70
CA ALA A 627 -13.45 16.38 16.42
C ALA A 627 -13.53 16.62 17.95
N ALA A 628 -12.58 17.36 18.51
CA ALA A 628 -12.58 17.70 19.93
C ALA A 628 -13.71 18.67 20.29
N VAL A 629 -13.94 19.72 19.52
CA VAL A 629 -15.02 20.69 19.72
C VAL A 629 -16.37 19.98 19.69
N LEU A 630 -16.57 19.04 18.78
CA LEU A 630 -17.80 18.25 18.68
C LEU A 630 -17.92 17.16 19.78
N GLY A 631 -16.90 16.98 20.62
CA GLY A 631 -16.91 16.02 21.71
C GLY A 631 -16.73 14.57 21.26
N LEU A 632 -16.16 14.34 20.09
CA LEU A 632 -15.91 13.00 19.53
C LEU A 632 -14.65 12.35 20.10
N VAL A 633 -13.54 13.12 20.15
CA VAL A 633 -12.24 12.62 20.60
C VAL A 633 -11.48 13.74 21.33
N GLU A 634 -11.16 13.51 22.60
CA GLU A 634 -10.34 14.44 23.41
C GLU A 634 -8.85 14.06 23.43
N VAL A 635 -8.58 12.77 23.46
CA VAL A 635 -7.25 12.15 23.49
C VAL A 635 -7.28 10.95 22.57
N MET A 636 -6.24 10.78 21.76
CA MET A 636 -6.10 9.62 20.88
C MET A 636 -4.76 8.92 21.06
N HIS A 637 -4.75 7.61 20.84
CA HIS A 637 -3.57 6.76 20.91
C HIS A 637 -3.09 6.33 19.52
N ASP A 638 -4.01 6.28 18.57
CA ASP A 638 -3.73 5.96 17.16
C ASP A 638 -3.77 7.23 16.30
N GLU A 639 -2.81 7.37 15.39
CA GLU A 639 -2.73 8.50 14.45
C GLU A 639 -4.02 8.64 13.62
N ALA A 640 -4.44 9.89 13.39
CA ALA A 640 -5.61 10.27 12.59
C ALA A 640 -6.97 9.75 13.12
N TYR A 641 -7.02 9.15 14.32
CA TYR A 641 -8.27 8.62 14.88
C TYR A 641 -9.37 9.68 14.99
N ALA A 642 -9.01 10.90 15.42
CA ALA A 642 -9.97 11.99 15.55
C ALA A 642 -10.61 12.37 14.20
N ALA A 643 -9.78 12.49 13.13
CA ALA A 643 -10.27 12.79 11.79
C ALA A 643 -11.15 11.65 11.22
N MET A 644 -10.77 10.39 11.45
CA MET A 644 -11.56 9.22 11.02
C MET A 644 -12.90 9.14 11.76
N ARG A 645 -12.95 9.51 13.04
CA ARG A 645 -14.19 9.58 13.81
C ARG A 645 -15.11 10.69 13.31
N LEU A 646 -14.52 11.85 12.98
CA LEU A 646 -15.27 12.98 12.41
C LEU A 646 -15.91 12.59 11.07
N GLU A 647 -15.15 12.00 10.17
CA GLU A 647 -15.62 11.49 8.88
C GLU A 647 -16.78 10.48 9.06
N SER A 648 -16.64 9.56 10.01
CA SER A 648 -17.65 8.53 10.25
C SER A 648 -18.96 9.09 10.82
N GLU A 649 -18.90 10.15 11.62
CA GLU A 649 -20.10 10.84 12.10
C GLU A 649 -20.79 11.62 10.98
N ALA A 650 -20.02 12.18 10.05
CA ALA A 650 -20.53 12.96 8.92
C ALA A 650 -21.27 12.11 7.87
N VAL A 651 -20.93 10.83 7.73
CA VAL A 651 -21.34 9.98 6.60
C VAL A 651 -22.86 9.83 6.45
N ASN A 652 -23.60 9.87 7.54
CA ASN A 652 -25.07 9.71 7.57
C ASN A 652 -25.82 11.05 7.55
N ALA A 653 -25.11 12.16 7.41
CA ALA A 653 -25.67 13.50 7.36
C ALA A 653 -25.34 14.18 6.03
N GLN A 654 -26.23 15.03 5.56
CA GLN A 654 -25.98 15.79 4.34
C GLN A 654 -25.26 17.09 4.70
N GLY A 655 -24.09 17.31 4.09
CA GLY A 655 -23.36 18.58 4.23
C GLY A 655 -24.12 19.77 3.59
N ARG A 656 -23.65 20.98 3.90
CA ARG A 656 -24.27 22.22 3.41
C ARG A 656 -24.28 22.30 1.89
N VAL A 657 -25.42 22.68 1.34
CA VAL A 657 -25.54 22.97 -0.09
C VAL A 657 -24.77 24.23 -0.48
N GLN A 658 -24.76 25.24 0.41
CA GLN A 658 -24.01 26.47 0.25
C GLN A 658 -23.04 26.64 1.42
N PRO A 659 -21.85 26.02 1.37
CA PRO A 659 -20.84 26.13 2.41
C PRO A 659 -20.35 27.57 2.58
N HIS A 660 -20.06 27.95 3.81
CA HIS A 660 -19.51 29.27 4.17
C HIS A 660 -18.71 29.18 5.47
N GLY A 661 -17.95 30.20 5.81
CA GLY A 661 -17.18 30.21 7.08
C GLY A 661 -15.67 30.11 6.89
N TRP A 662 -15.18 30.54 5.72
CA TRP A 662 -13.74 30.71 5.49
C TRP A 662 -13.44 32.11 4.95
N THR A 663 -12.19 32.51 5.09
CA THR A 663 -11.65 33.75 4.51
C THR A 663 -10.28 33.45 3.87
N VAL A 664 -9.98 34.19 2.80
CA VAL A 664 -8.65 34.15 2.17
C VAL A 664 -8.10 35.57 2.19
N SER A 665 -6.92 35.77 2.77
CA SER A 665 -6.24 37.08 2.80
C SER A 665 -5.55 37.40 1.46
N ASP A 666 -5.11 38.65 1.33
CA ASP A 666 -4.34 39.10 0.16
C ASP A 666 -3.00 38.39 0.00
N ASP A 667 -2.43 37.86 1.10
CA ASP A 667 -1.23 37.03 1.15
C ASP A 667 -1.52 35.53 0.92
N ASN A 668 -2.69 35.17 0.38
CA ASN A 668 -3.14 33.82 0.13
C ASN A 668 -3.17 32.90 1.38
N VAL A 669 -3.48 33.44 2.54
CA VAL A 669 -3.70 32.67 3.77
C VAL A 669 -5.18 32.31 3.90
N LEU A 670 -5.47 30.99 3.91
CA LEU A 670 -6.82 30.46 4.10
C LEU A 670 -7.11 30.24 5.59
N SER A 671 -8.16 30.88 6.10
CA SER A 671 -8.63 30.73 7.50
C SER A 671 -10.02 30.11 7.58
N PHE A 672 -10.19 29.14 8.46
CA PHE A 672 -11.48 28.57 8.87
C PHE A 672 -11.92 29.05 10.27
N THR A 673 -11.31 30.07 10.82
CA THR A 673 -11.68 30.63 12.12
C THR A 673 -13.18 30.99 12.22
N PRO A 674 -13.85 31.58 11.19
CA PRO A 674 -15.30 31.83 11.26
C PRO A 674 -16.14 30.54 11.34
N LEU A 675 -15.73 29.45 10.63
CA LEU A 675 -16.38 28.16 10.72
C LEU A 675 -16.31 27.60 12.15
N PHE A 676 -15.15 27.73 12.81
CA PHE A 676 -15.00 27.28 14.20
C PHE A 676 -15.84 28.09 15.19
N ALA A 677 -16.01 29.41 15.00
CA ALA A 677 -16.90 30.19 15.81
C ALA A 677 -18.34 29.64 15.78
N GLU A 678 -18.85 29.36 14.58
CA GLU A 678 -20.16 28.73 14.39
C GLU A 678 -20.22 27.31 14.97
N LEU A 679 -19.21 26.47 14.73
CA LEU A 679 -19.15 25.07 15.19
C LEU A 679 -19.22 25.01 16.75
N ILE A 680 -18.52 25.91 17.43
CA ILE A 680 -18.51 26.03 18.89
C ILE A 680 -19.90 26.46 19.38
N ASP A 681 -20.51 27.50 18.78
CA ASP A 681 -21.83 27.99 19.16
C ASP A 681 -22.88 26.89 18.95
N ARG A 682 -22.87 26.15 17.86
CA ARG A 682 -23.75 25.01 17.59
C ARG A 682 -23.54 23.85 18.57
N ARG A 683 -22.31 23.55 18.93
CA ARG A 683 -22.00 22.55 19.95
C ARG A 683 -22.60 22.91 21.31
N LEU A 684 -22.50 24.17 21.70
CA LEU A 684 -23.08 24.69 22.96
C LEU A 684 -24.62 24.72 22.94
N ALA A 685 -25.21 24.94 21.75
CA ALA A 685 -26.66 24.86 21.54
C ALA A 685 -27.21 23.43 21.59
N GLY A 686 -26.35 22.42 21.51
CA GLY A 686 -26.74 21.01 21.50
C GLY A 686 -27.17 20.47 20.12
N ASP A 687 -26.73 21.11 19.04
CA ASP A 687 -27.02 20.65 17.67
C ASP A 687 -26.52 19.21 17.41
N ASN A 688 -27.11 18.56 16.41
CA ASN A 688 -26.74 17.20 16.02
C ASN A 688 -25.28 17.13 15.57
N THR A 689 -24.48 16.30 16.24
CA THR A 689 -23.04 16.17 16.01
C THR A 689 -22.72 15.71 14.57
N GLY A 690 -23.47 14.73 14.05
CA GLY A 690 -23.27 14.25 12.68
C GLY A 690 -23.53 15.34 11.63
N GLN A 691 -24.57 16.15 11.82
CA GLN A 691 -24.85 17.29 10.97
C GLN A 691 -23.73 18.33 11.03
N CYS A 692 -23.24 18.66 12.23
CA CYS A 692 -22.13 19.58 12.41
C CYS A 692 -20.84 19.06 11.76
N ALA A 693 -20.57 17.75 11.86
CA ALA A 693 -19.42 17.10 11.21
C ALA A 693 -19.51 17.18 9.68
N ALA A 694 -20.69 16.86 9.10
CA ALA A 694 -20.90 16.94 7.66
C ALA A 694 -20.78 18.37 7.12
N ASP A 695 -21.32 19.36 7.86
CA ASP A 695 -21.21 20.77 7.51
C ASP A 695 -19.76 21.25 7.57
N PHE A 696 -18.99 20.81 8.56
CA PHE A 696 -17.57 21.11 8.70
C PHE A 696 -16.78 20.57 7.51
N GLU A 697 -16.88 19.29 7.22
CA GLU A 697 -16.11 18.66 6.13
C GLU A 697 -16.47 19.24 4.75
N THR A 698 -17.77 19.45 4.48
CA THR A 698 -18.22 20.06 3.23
C THR A 698 -17.71 21.50 3.09
N THR A 699 -17.66 22.26 4.19
CA THR A 699 -17.16 23.63 4.21
C THR A 699 -15.66 23.68 4.00
N VAL A 700 -14.89 22.78 4.65
CA VAL A 700 -13.44 22.67 4.43
C VAL A 700 -13.12 22.32 2.97
N ALA A 701 -13.82 21.34 2.38
CA ALA A 701 -13.64 20.99 0.97
C ALA A 701 -13.95 22.17 0.03
N ALA A 702 -15.00 22.94 0.32
CA ALA A 702 -15.37 24.13 -0.46
C ALA A 702 -14.35 25.25 -0.31
N GLY A 703 -13.89 25.52 0.91
CA GLY A 703 -12.89 26.56 1.18
C GLY A 703 -11.54 26.28 0.54
N LEU A 704 -11.06 25.03 0.60
CA LEU A 704 -9.85 24.58 -0.09
C LEU A 704 -9.97 24.76 -1.61
N SER A 705 -11.12 24.41 -2.18
CA SER A 705 -11.37 24.52 -3.62
C SER A 705 -11.46 25.99 -4.07
N ASP A 706 -12.16 26.83 -3.31
CA ASP A 706 -12.26 28.28 -3.56
C ASP A 706 -10.89 28.95 -3.49
N TRP A 707 -10.09 28.62 -2.47
CA TRP A 707 -8.73 29.12 -2.31
C TRP A 707 -7.85 28.80 -3.52
N VAL A 708 -7.78 27.52 -3.93
CA VAL A 708 -7.03 27.10 -5.12
C VAL A 708 -7.53 27.81 -6.36
N SER A 709 -8.85 27.88 -6.58
CA SER A 709 -9.44 28.50 -7.77
C SER A 709 -9.23 30.02 -7.87
N ARG A 710 -8.99 30.70 -6.74
CA ARG A 710 -8.61 32.14 -6.74
C ARG A 710 -7.18 32.39 -7.16
N VAL A 711 -6.28 31.44 -6.88
CA VAL A 711 -4.83 31.59 -7.05
C VAL A 711 -4.37 30.95 -8.36
N VAL A 712 -4.90 29.80 -8.70
CA VAL A 712 -4.45 29.00 -9.85
C VAL A 712 -5.22 29.40 -11.11
N PRO A 713 -4.56 29.80 -12.21
CA PRO A 713 -5.22 30.13 -13.47
C PRO A 713 -6.02 28.95 -14.05
N ALA A 714 -7.13 29.22 -14.71
CA ALA A 714 -7.91 28.20 -15.40
C ALA A 714 -7.06 27.50 -16.49
N GLY A 715 -7.25 26.19 -16.64
CA GLY A 715 -6.49 25.36 -17.58
C GLY A 715 -5.21 24.75 -17.00
N GLU A 716 -4.72 25.25 -15.85
CA GLU A 716 -3.52 24.75 -15.21
C GLU A 716 -3.72 23.38 -14.55
N THR A 717 -2.59 22.71 -14.28
CA THR A 717 -2.55 21.41 -13.59
C THR A 717 -2.41 21.60 -12.09
N VAL A 718 -3.26 20.92 -11.32
CA VAL A 718 -3.23 20.86 -9.85
C VAL A 718 -3.05 19.42 -9.39
N CYS A 719 -2.03 19.17 -8.59
CA CYS A 719 -1.78 17.93 -7.90
C CYS A 719 -2.33 18.01 -6.46
N LEU A 720 -3.16 17.04 -6.07
CA LEU A 720 -3.70 16.92 -4.72
C LEU A 720 -2.92 15.84 -3.97
N ALA A 721 -2.27 16.19 -2.86
CA ALA A 721 -1.39 15.30 -2.11
C ALA A 721 -1.49 15.53 -0.59
N GLY A 722 -0.90 14.63 0.19
CA GLY A 722 -0.92 14.67 1.65
C GLY A 722 -1.98 13.78 2.26
N GLY A 723 -1.73 13.33 3.49
CA GLY A 723 -2.52 12.31 4.19
C GLY A 723 -3.98 12.68 4.45
N SER A 724 -4.32 13.98 4.45
CA SER A 724 -5.71 14.43 4.61
C SER A 724 -6.61 14.06 3.43
N PHE A 725 -6.06 13.78 2.24
CA PHE A 725 -6.81 13.23 1.12
C PHE A 725 -7.15 11.74 1.26
N LEU A 726 -6.82 11.11 2.37
CA LEU A 726 -7.45 9.86 2.79
C LEU A 726 -8.87 10.07 3.31
N ASN A 727 -9.26 11.29 3.69
CA ASN A 727 -10.65 11.62 4.02
C ASN A 727 -11.51 11.56 2.75
N ARG A 728 -12.62 10.82 2.81
CA ARG A 728 -13.52 10.58 1.66
C ARG A 728 -14.13 11.87 1.11
N VAL A 729 -14.60 12.74 2.00
CA VAL A 729 -15.26 14.00 1.58
C VAL A 729 -14.27 14.90 0.84
N LEU A 730 -13.04 15.02 1.33
CA LEU A 730 -11.99 15.78 0.64
C LEU A 730 -11.60 15.13 -0.69
N ALA A 731 -11.37 13.81 -0.69
CA ALA A 731 -10.94 13.07 -1.88
C ALA A 731 -11.99 13.06 -3.01
N GLU A 732 -13.26 13.17 -2.70
CA GLU A 732 -14.35 13.20 -3.69
C GLU A 732 -14.75 14.63 -4.08
N SER A 733 -14.87 15.54 -3.11
CA SER A 733 -15.41 16.88 -3.33
C SER A 733 -14.39 17.87 -3.91
N VAL A 734 -13.15 17.88 -3.40
CA VAL A 734 -12.14 18.86 -3.85
C VAL A 734 -11.81 18.69 -5.32
N PRO A 735 -11.45 17.49 -5.83
CA PRO A 735 -11.11 17.33 -7.25
C PRO A 735 -12.30 17.62 -8.17
N ARG A 736 -13.52 17.28 -7.77
CA ARG A 736 -14.73 17.58 -8.53
C ARG A 736 -14.92 19.10 -8.68
N ARG A 737 -14.86 19.84 -7.56
CA ARG A 737 -15.01 21.31 -7.56
C ARG A 737 -13.93 21.99 -8.39
N LEU A 738 -12.68 21.57 -8.27
CA LEU A 738 -11.57 22.15 -9.06
C LEU A 738 -11.73 21.88 -10.56
N ARG A 739 -12.20 20.70 -10.95
CA ARG A 739 -12.52 20.41 -12.36
C ARG A 739 -13.66 21.26 -12.89
N GLU A 740 -14.68 21.53 -12.07
CA GLU A 740 -15.78 22.44 -12.41
C GLU A 740 -15.28 23.87 -12.65
N HIS A 741 -14.16 24.27 -12.02
CA HIS A 741 -13.46 25.53 -12.28
C HIS A 741 -12.49 25.48 -13.48
N GLY A 742 -12.47 24.39 -14.25
CA GLY A 742 -11.67 24.24 -15.46
C GLY A 742 -10.20 23.88 -15.22
N LEU A 743 -9.86 23.34 -14.04
CA LEU A 743 -8.51 22.88 -13.72
C LEU A 743 -8.31 21.41 -14.08
N THR A 744 -7.09 21.04 -14.48
CA THR A 744 -6.70 19.64 -14.64
C THR A 744 -6.22 19.11 -13.29
N VAL A 745 -6.89 18.08 -12.73
CA VAL A 745 -6.65 17.63 -11.36
C VAL A 745 -6.17 16.19 -11.32
N TYR A 746 -5.01 15.98 -10.70
CA TYR A 746 -4.43 14.66 -10.43
C TYR A 746 -4.40 14.35 -8.93
N MET A 747 -4.62 13.07 -8.60
CA MET A 747 -4.52 12.51 -7.24
C MET A 747 -3.75 11.20 -7.29
N PRO A 748 -3.10 10.77 -6.19
CA PRO A 748 -2.45 9.47 -6.13
C PRO A 748 -3.44 8.33 -6.36
N GLN A 749 -3.01 7.30 -7.09
CA GLN A 749 -3.78 6.09 -7.39
C GLN A 749 -3.04 4.82 -6.94
N SER A 750 -1.86 4.57 -7.53
CA SER A 750 -1.00 3.43 -7.19
C SER A 750 -0.16 3.68 -5.94
N LEU A 751 0.19 4.96 -5.70
CA LEU A 751 0.80 5.42 -4.46
C LEU A 751 -0.29 5.89 -3.48
N PRO A 752 -0.06 5.81 -2.16
CA PRO A 752 -0.96 6.42 -1.19
C PRO A 752 -0.83 7.95 -1.20
N PRO A 753 -1.89 8.72 -0.87
CA PRO A 753 -1.79 10.18 -0.77
C PRO A 753 -0.93 10.65 0.41
N GLY A 754 -0.78 9.84 1.48
CA GLY A 754 0.05 10.15 2.64
C GLY A 754 1.51 9.70 2.47
N ASP A 755 2.24 9.67 3.58
CA ASP A 755 3.69 9.52 3.69
C ASP A 755 4.31 8.31 2.95
N GLY A 756 3.54 7.26 2.73
CA GLY A 756 4.02 6.11 1.95
C GLY A 756 4.38 6.40 0.48
N ALA A 757 4.13 7.63 -0.02
CA ALA A 757 4.54 8.08 -1.33
C ALA A 757 5.78 9.00 -1.31
N VAL A 758 6.15 9.52 -0.14
CA VAL A 758 7.19 10.56 0.01
C VAL A 758 8.52 10.10 -0.58
N SER A 759 8.94 8.86 -0.31
CA SER A 759 10.20 8.32 -0.86
C SER A 759 10.27 8.33 -2.39
N TYR A 760 9.14 8.10 -3.08
CA TYR A 760 9.07 8.22 -4.53
C TYR A 760 9.24 9.69 -4.96
N GLY A 761 8.56 10.61 -4.27
CA GLY A 761 8.69 12.05 -4.54
C GLY A 761 10.09 12.58 -4.26
N GLU A 762 10.73 12.15 -3.16
CA GLU A 762 12.13 12.46 -2.85
C GLU A 762 13.06 12.04 -4.00
N ALA A 763 12.88 10.82 -4.52
CA ALA A 763 13.66 10.32 -5.63
C ALA A 763 13.48 11.18 -6.90
N LEU A 764 12.23 11.61 -7.18
CA LEU A 764 11.94 12.44 -8.35
C LEU A 764 12.57 13.84 -8.25
N VAL A 765 12.40 14.50 -7.10
CA VAL A 765 13.01 15.82 -6.85
C VAL A 765 14.53 15.74 -6.95
N ALA A 766 15.14 14.69 -6.36
CA ALA A 766 16.58 14.49 -6.47
C ALA A 766 17.04 14.32 -7.92
N ALA A 767 16.31 13.55 -8.73
CA ALA A 767 16.60 13.39 -10.15
C ALA A 767 16.54 14.72 -10.91
N GLN A 768 15.53 15.54 -10.62
CA GLN A 768 15.37 16.87 -11.24
C GLN A 768 16.53 17.82 -10.87
N ILE A 769 16.91 17.86 -9.58
CA ILE A 769 18.03 18.68 -9.09
C ILE A 769 19.35 18.25 -9.75
N LEU A 770 19.63 16.96 -9.82
CA LEU A 770 20.86 16.44 -10.44
C LEU A 770 20.93 16.80 -11.92
N LYS A 771 19.85 16.55 -12.66
CA LYS A 771 19.75 16.89 -14.08
C LYS A 771 19.96 18.41 -14.33
N TYR A 772 19.36 19.25 -13.50
CA TYR A 772 19.51 20.70 -13.62
C TYR A 772 20.96 21.17 -13.36
N ARG A 773 21.65 20.57 -12.38
CA ARG A 773 23.06 20.84 -12.11
C ARG A 773 23.95 20.42 -13.28
N GLU A 774 23.74 19.25 -13.87
CA GLU A 774 24.50 18.77 -15.04
C GLU A 774 24.36 19.73 -16.24
N MET A 775 23.12 20.16 -16.56
CA MET A 775 22.88 21.10 -17.67
C MET A 775 23.59 22.44 -17.49
N ASN A 776 23.65 22.95 -16.25
CA ASN A 776 24.31 24.23 -15.97
C ASN A 776 25.86 24.10 -15.95
N HIS A 777 26.42 22.95 -15.58
CA HIS A 777 27.85 22.69 -15.68
C HIS A 777 28.32 22.58 -17.13
N VAL A 778 27.54 21.98 -18.02
CA VAL A 778 27.85 21.88 -19.44
C VAL A 778 27.76 23.23 -20.15
N SER A 779 26.80 24.09 -19.79
CA SER A 779 26.65 25.43 -20.35
C SER A 779 27.72 26.43 -19.87
N GLY A 780 28.29 26.22 -18.67
CA GLY A 780 29.37 27.06 -18.13
C GLY A 780 30.76 26.75 -18.67
N SER A 781 30.98 25.59 -19.32
CA SER A 781 32.27 25.21 -19.90
C SER A 781 32.47 25.69 -21.36
N SER A 782 31.48 26.31 -21.99
CA SER A 782 31.53 26.80 -23.38
C SER A 782 31.83 28.29 -23.50
N CYS A 783 32.21 29.00 -22.42
CA CYS A 783 32.60 30.43 -22.41
C CYS A 783 34.03 30.65 -21.91
N ALA A 784 34.93 29.69 -22.16
CA ALA A 784 36.37 29.92 -21.95
C ALA A 784 37.14 29.33 -23.13
N ASP A 785 37.14 30.10 -24.24
CA ASP A 785 38.20 30.11 -25.26
C ASP A 785 38.22 31.52 -25.93
#